data_b470e39e9181513e0821886eb36b0cae
#
_entry.id   b470e39e9181513e0821886eb36b0cae
#
_cell.length_a   1.000
_cell.length_b   1.000
_cell.length_c   1.000
_cell.angle_alpha   90.00
_cell.angle_beta   90.00
_cell.angle_gamma   90.00
#
_symmetry.space_group_name_H-M   'P 1'
#
loop_
_entity.id
_entity.type
_entity.pdbx_description
1 polymer ?
#
loop_
_entity_poly.entity_id
_entity_poly.type
_entity_poly.pdbx_seq_one_letter_code
_entity_poly.pdbx_strand_id
1 'polypeptide(L)'
;MTISSRVATMLTAALTTGLTAATALAVLGSPSSARTSEPAAPDLDAPRWLTLITGDRVAVRTAGGSVEVVGLEPATGSTGIYRSADLGDTVRIVPAEAQAYVESGQLDAALFDLTTLARSDAPTVVVREDDGDQRTVPVPSDQQAARALWTSLVGDGAGSGLAPTTPRLVADLRDVRLAGATPPARHQPSRSPAATQESEPLPPCDRHDNPNEPGPGKVPVTFTALDRRGEATGAALLLHAYECRPWEGFGYIQFNPGPAGRTFYLPPAHYSVAGDITTLDESGRFPEELTIGGDLQLDVTEARDVVIDARDAVPLEATTPRESETSVAVLGWTRGTTDNRLVNAVLVLPQYGPLVRMSVIPDAPVTHGEFDFYPVLRQTAPLVRAGVPQVPDLHPKLLPGGAQTAFDERLPLVTADAACAGCAVLVREDPVTGIAGPAQQAAAAGAAAVLVMPAGPGAVHGSVGGIGVPALALPYADGATLEERLRRGRTSVDLTVTPLTPYLYDLALHEPGGLPADLSYDIDNDDVRRIDQQFHSDGTGGTMFETRYPTAPCRCSLTPILSPVQTGTTRVDYVSDNGSVWQHQLFRPGLTMRDGAQPYDDESPDTVDWLAGPLVPGLPRHLPVDHWQFPGLTQDGSLILRVPALTDTAGHAGNLGTTTGRLLRDGELVEELGFAGFATVPAGDAPATWRLELEHSHTPQQWASATSGQVAWTFRAGGETEPAPTALPMVDARIGLPVGLDGAPTHRGAVTIEPWRLDGVPIRVDAISLDVSTDAGATWQGQRLLRSRDGYTARPRLHGDGPVSIRLRVTDRDGSSVERTIHHAWTR
;
A
#
# COMPACT_ATOMS: atom_id res chain seq x y z
N MET A 1 1.30 -45.24 4.74
CA MET A 1 0.35 -45.14 5.86
C MET A 1 0.91 -44.34 7.06
N THR A 2 2.08 -43.74 6.98
CA THR A 2 2.73 -43.06 8.14
C THR A 2 3.01 -41.56 7.91
N ILE A 3 2.74 -41.05 6.71
CA ILE A 3 2.98 -39.61 6.37
C ILE A 3 1.71 -38.76 6.59
N SER A 4 0.54 -39.33 6.38
CA SER A 4 -0.75 -38.63 6.62
C SER A 4 -0.93 -38.18 8.09
N SER A 5 -0.41 -38.97 9.04
CA SER A 5 -0.49 -38.68 10.48
C SER A 5 0.40 -37.49 10.93
N ARG A 6 1.52 -37.23 10.22
CA ARG A 6 2.42 -36.13 10.58
C ARG A 6 1.90 -34.75 10.15
N VAL A 7 1.23 -34.70 9.01
CA VAL A 7 0.61 -33.43 8.51
C VAL A 7 -0.57 -33.05 9.40
N ALA A 8 -1.38 -34.01 9.82
CA ALA A 8 -2.48 -33.77 10.75
C ALA A 8 -2.01 -33.30 12.13
N THR A 9 -0.84 -33.78 12.62
CA THR A 9 -0.26 -33.41 13.92
C THR A 9 0.35 -32.00 13.88
N MET A 10 0.95 -31.59 12.78
CA MET A 10 1.50 -30.22 12.65
C MET A 10 0.39 -29.16 12.52
N LEU A 11 -0.70 -29.45 11.82
CA LEU A 11 -1.85 -28.53 11.75
C LEU A 11 -2.57 -28.40 13.10
N THR A 12 -2.59 -29.46 13.93
CA THR A 12 -3.18 -29.42 15.27
C THR A 12 -2.29 -28.63 16.24
N ALA A 13 -0.97 -28.66 16.08
CA ALA A 13 -0.03 -27.89 16.91
C ALA A 13 -0.09 -26.39 16.62
N ALA A 14 -0.28 -25.98 15.35
CA ALA A 14 -0.46 -24.57 14.98
C ALA A 14 -1.78 -23.97 15.49
N LEU A 15 -2.82 -24.79 15.63
CA LEU A 15 -4.12 -24.40 16.17
C LEU A 15 -4.15 -24.31 17.71
N THR A 16 -3.27 -25.06 18.43
CA THR A 16 -3.27 -25.06 19.90
C THR A 16 -2.43 -23.94 20.51
N THR A 17 -1.46 -23.39 19.81
CA THR A 17 -0.67 -22.26 20.30
C THR A 17 -1.35 -20.89 20.16
N GLY A 18 -2.33 -20.75 19.30
CA GLY A 18 -3.12 -19.50 19.14
C GLY A 18 -4.26 -19.33 20.16
N LEU A 19 -4.62 -20.38 20.93
CA LEU A 19 -5.79 -20.34 21.82
C LEU A 19 -5.46 -20.10 23.30
N THR A 20 -4.21 -19.99 23.70
CA THR A 20 -3.81 -19.84 25.10
C THR A 20 -3.51 -18.41 25.57
N ALA A 21 -3.68 -17.40 24.71
CA ALA A 21 -3.46 -15.99 25.08
C ALA A 21 -4.76 -15.20 25.38
N ALA A 22 -5.94 -15.82 25.35
CA ALA A 22 -7.23 -15.11 25.47
C ALA A 22 -8.04 -15.43 26.76
N THR A 23 -7.46 -16.08 27.77
CA THR A 23 -8.17 -16.40 29.01
C THR A 23 -7.42 -15.98 30.25
N ALA A 24 -7.41 -14.69 30.53
CA ALA A 24 -7.23 -14.15 31.89
C ALA A 24 -7.70 -12.68 31.91
N LEU A 25 -8.97 -12.45 32.11
CA LEU A 25 -9.56 -11.41 32.98
C LEU A 25 -11.10 -11.43 32.88
N ALA A 26 -11.71 -12.20 33.72
CA ALA A 26 -13.12 -12.06 34.03
C ALA A 26 -13.32 -12.38 35.51
N VAL A 27 -13.38 -11.34 36.33
CA VAL A 27 -14.06 -11.43 37.67
C VAL A 27 -14.67 -10.08 37.99
N LEU A 28 -16.00 -10.14 38.16
CA LEU A 28 -16.90 -9.32 38.97
C LEU A 28 -17.40 -7.96 38.40
N GLY A 29 -18.71 -7.97 38.05
CA GLY A 29 -19.57 -6.79 37.93
C GLY A 29 -21.01 -7.20 37.57
N SER A 30 -21.96 -6.91 38.43
CA SER A 30 -23.40 -7.29 38.43
C SER A 30 -24.19 -6.85 37.19
N PRO A 31 -25.36 -7.45 36.90
CA PRO A 31 -26.04 -7.33 35.63
C PRO A 31 -26.78 -6.02 35.49
N SER A 32 -26.42 -5.21 34.52
CA SER A 32 -27.24 -4.13 33.97
C SER A 32 -27.77 -4.59 32.62
N SER A 33 -29.03 -4.36 32.38
CA SER A 33 -29.85 -4.75 31.24
C SER A 33 -29.13 -4.57 29.90
N ALA A 34 -28.90 -5.68 29.21
CA ALA A 34 -28.37 -5.70 27.84
C ALA A 34 -29.41 -5.06 26.91
N ARG A 35 -29.15 -3.85 26.46
CA ARG A 35 -29.58 -3.40 25.13
C ARG A 35 -28.72 -4.15 24.13
N THR A 36 -29.32 -4.91 23.26
CA THR A 36 -28.70 -5.45 22.06
C THR A 36 -28.17 -4.26 21.25
N SER A 37 -26.90 -4.02 21.32
CA SER A 37 -26.22 -3.09 20.38
C SER A 37 -26.34 -3.70 19.00
N GLU A 38 -27.05 -3.03 18.11
CA GLU A 38 -26.96 -3.23 16.67
C GLU A 38 -25.47 -3.15 16.28
N PRO A 39 -24.95 -4.03 15.42
CA PRO A 39 -23.56 -3.96 15.01
C PRO A 39 -23.32 -2.59 14.38
N ALA A 40 -22.30 -1.87 14.86
CA ALA A 40 -21.89 -0.59 14.30
C ALA A 40 -21.70 -0.76 12.78
N ALA A 41 -22.28 0.17 12.01
CA ALA A 41 -22.07 0.20 10.57
C ALA A 41 -20.55 0.19 10.29
N PRO A 42 -20.06 -0.63 9.34
CA PRO A 42 -18.64 -0.72 9.06
C PRO A 42 -18.10 0.67 8.68
N ASP A 43 -16.97 1.02 9.25
CA ASP A 43 -16.23 2.25 8.94
C ASP A 43 -15.84 2.23 7.46
N LEU A 44 -16.59 2.98 6.62
CA LEU A 44 -16.45 2.97 5.16
C LEU A 44 -15.13 3.57 4.66
N ASP A 45 -14.35 4.18 5.54
CA ASP A 45 -13.11 4.88 5.19
C ASP A 45 -11.83 4.26 5.81
N ALA A 46 -11.95 3.41 6.81
CA ALA A 46 -10.78 2.74 7.37
C ALA A 46 -10.36 1.55 6.50
N PRO A 47 -9.07 1.46 6.11
CA PRO A 47 -8.59 0.30 5.37
C PRO A 47 -8.78 -0.98 6.17
N ARG A 48 -9.39 -1.97 5.54
CA ARG A 48 -9.48 -3.32 6.10
C ARG A 48 -8.28 -4.13 5.64
N TRP A 49 -7.61 -4.79 6.57
CA TRP A 49 -6.54 -5.71 6.27
C TRP A 49 -7.08 -7.10 5.91
N LEU A 50 -6.72 -7.58 4.73
CA LEU A 50 -6.96 -8.93 4.25
C LEU A 50 -5.64 -9.70 4.31
N THR A 51 -5.63 -10.90 4.87
CA THR A 51 -4.48 -11.79 4.83
C THR A 51 -4.71 -12.83 3.73
N LEU A 52 -3.82 -12.88 2.76
CA LEU A 52 -3.83 -13.88 1.70
C LEU A 52 -3.36 -15.22 2.25
N ILE A 53 -3.71 -16.31 1.57
CA ILE A 53 -3.29 -17.66 1.95
C ILE A 53 -1.75 -17.81 1.97
N THR A 54 -1.03 -16.99 1.21
CA THR A 54 0.44 -16.94 1.16
C THR A 54 1.06 -16.25 2.39
N GLY A 55 0.25 -15.60 3.21
CA GLY A 55 0.68 -14.82 4.37
C GLY A 55 0.87 -13.33 4.07
N ASP A 56 0.83 -12.91 2.82
CA ASP A 56 0.88 -11.49 2.47
C ASP A 56 -0.38 -10.79 2.97
N ARG A 57 -0.27 -9.52 3.35
CA ARG A 57 -1.40 -8.71 3.81
C ARG A 57 -1.68 -7.58 2.83
N VAL A 58 -2.95 -7.39 2.52
CA VAL A 58 -3.40 -6.33 1.64
C VAL A 58 -4.40 -5.45 2.38
N ALA A 59 -4.11 -4.16 2.46
CA ALA A 59 -5.05 -3.17 2.98
C ALA A 59 -5.97 -2.74 1.86
N VAL A 60 -7.27 -2.87 2.07
CA VAL A 60 -8.31 -2.51 1.09
C VAL A 60 -9.31 -1.53 1.68
N ARG A 61 -9.82 -0.65 0.83
CA ARG A 61 -10.95 0.24 1.13
C ARG A 61 -12.11 -0.13 0.21
N THR A 62 -13.31 -0.14 0.74
CA THR A 62 -14.52 -0.39 -0.05
C THR A 62 -15.30 0.91 -0.20
N ALA A 63 -15.47 1.38 -1.44
CA ALA A 63 -16.22 2.59 -1.76
C ALA A 63 -17.20 2.30 -2.91
N GLY A 64 -18.49 2.59 -2.71
CA GLY A 64 -19.51 2.41 -3.77
C GLY A 64 -19.65 1.00 -4.34
N GLY A 65 -19.18 -0.03 -3.60
CA GLY A 65 -19.19 -1.43 -4.05
C GLY A 65 -17.93 -1.89 -4.77
N SER A 66 -16.99 -1.00 -5.07
CA SER A 66 -15.66 -1.30 -5.57
C SER A 66 -14.65 -1.43 -4.42
N VAL A 67 -13.58 -2.17 -4.67
CA VAL A 67 -12.47 -2.35 -3.73
C VAL A 67 -11.26 -1.61 -4.28
N GLU A 68 -10.72 -0.71 -3.47
CA GLU A 68 -9.47 0.00 -3.73
C GLU A 68 -8.37 -0.61 -2.85
N VAL A 69 -7.23 -0.92 -3.43
CA VAL A 69 -6.05 -1.34 -2.68
C VAL A 69 -5.32 -0.10 -2.18
N VAL A 70 -5.11 -0.02 -0.89
CA VAL A 70 -4.44 1.12 -0.25
C VAL A 70 -3.09 0.76 0.35
N GLY A 71 -2.74 -0.53 0.34
CA GLY A 71 -1.41 -0.97 0.79
C GLY A 71 -1.20 -2.47 0.70
N LEU A 72 0.06 -2.88 0.58
CA LEU A 72 0.50 -4.27 0.56
C LEU A 72 1.70 -4.45 1.49
N GLU A 73 1.59 -5.44 2.37
CA GLU A 73 2.64 -5.85 3.32
C GLU A 73 3.05 -7.30 2.99
N PRO A 74 4.25 -7.51 2.42
CA PRO A 74 4.75 -8.83 2.08
C PRO A 74 4.92 -9.73 3.31
N ALA A 75 4.66 -11.02 3.14
CA ALA A 75 5.01 -12.02 4.13
C ALA A 75 6.54 -12.18 4.24
N THR A 76 7.02 -12.52 5.43
CA THR A 76 8.44 -12.87 5.61
C THR A 76 8.79 -14.06 4.71
N GLY A 77 9.78 -13.89 3.84
CA GLY A 77 10.18 -14.90 2.87
C GLY A 77 9.35 -14.90 1.58
N SER A 78 8.53 -13.88 1.33
CA SER A 78 7.92 -13.62 0.01
C SER A 78 8.98 -13.23 -1.02
N THR A 79 8.73 -13.54 -2.29
CA THR A 79 9.62 -13.14 -3.39
C THR A 79 9.66 -11.63 -3.61
N GLY A 80 8.67 -10.88 -3.08
CA GLY A 80 8.51 -9.46 -3.31
C GLY A 80 8.02 -9.11 -4.72
N ILE A 81 7.52 -10.07 -5.49
CA ILE A 81 6.94 -9.86 -6.81
C ILE A 81 5.46 -10.21 -6.78
N TYR A 82 4.63 -9.29 -7.23
CA TYR A 82 3.16 -9.42 -7.25
C TYR A 82 2.60 -9.00 -8.60
N ARG A 83 1.58 -9.68 -9.05
CA ARG A 83 0.82 -9.30 -10.24
C ARG A 83 -0.54 -8.78 -9.83
N SER A 84 -0.84 -7.56 -10.24
CA SER A 84 -2.12 -6.90 -10.00
C SER A 84 -2.88 -6.79 -11.32
N ALA A 85 -4.17 -7.08 -11.29
CA ALA A 85 -5.08 -6.85 -12.39
C ALA A 85 -6.37 -6.24 -11.87
N ASP A 86 -6.75 -5.11 -12.44
CA ASP A 86 -8.08 -4.52 -12.28
C ASP A 86 -8.94 -4.94 -13.47
N LEU A 87 -9.94 -5.74 -13.17
CA LEU A 87 -10.82 -6.35 -14.15
C LEU A 87 -12.21 -5.67 -14.16
N GLY A 88 -12.28 -4.44 -13.65
CA GLY A 88 -13.50 -3.64 -13.54
C GLY A 88 -14.32 -3.97 -12.28
N ASP A 89 -14.90 -5.16 -12.20
CA ASP A 89 -15.68 -5.59 -11.03
C ASP A 89 -14.85 -6.31 -9.95
N THR A 90 -13.59 -6.62 -10.25
CA THR A 90 -12.72 -7.47 -9.44
C THR A 90 -11.30 -6.95 -9.46
N VAL A 91 -10.72 -6.74 -8.28
CA VAL A 91 -9.30 -6.45 -8.10
C VAL A 91 -8.61 -7.70 -7.59
N ARG A 92 -7.57 -8.15 -8.30
CA ARG A 92 -6.81 -9.34 -7.96
C ARG A 92 -5.34 -9.02 -7.74
N ILE A 93 -4.76 -9.56 -6.66
CA ILE A 93 -3.31 -9.51 -6.41
C ILE A 93 -2.82 -10.93 -6.18
N VAL A 94 -1.94 -11.40 -7.05
CA VAL A 94 -1.35 -12.74 -6.97
C VAL A 94 0.14 -12.64 -6.72
N PRO A 95 0.66 -13.13 -5.57
CA PRO A 95 2.10 -13.27 -5.37
C PRO A 95 2.70 -14.19 -6.42
N ALA A 96 3.90 -13.86 -6.92
CA ALA A 96 4.56 -14.63 -7.99
C ALA A 96 4.73 -16.11 -7.62
N GLU A 97 4.97 -16.41 -6.36
CA GLU A 97 5.09 -17.78 -5.83
C GLU A 97 3.79 -18.60 -5.90
N ALA A 98 2.62 -17.95 -5.98
CA ALA A 98 1.33 -18.61 -6.13
C ALA A 98 0.86 -18.72 -7.58
N GLN A 99 1.44 -17.93 -8.48
CA GLN A 99 0.95 -17.75 -9.84
C GLN A 99 0.79 -19.07 -10.61
N ALA A 100 1.83 -19.91 -10.66
CA ALA A 100 1.79 -21.16 -11.41
C ALA A 100 0.76 -22.18 -10.85
N TYR A 101 0.51 -22.14 -9.54
CA TYR A 101 -0.54 -22.98 -8.92
C TYR A 101 -1.95 -22.49 -9.30
N VAL A 102 -2.13 -21.18 -9.43
CA VAL A 102 -3.41 -20.60 -9.94
C VAL A 102 -3.61 -20.96 -11.40
N GLU A 103 -2.60 -20.83 -12.23
CA GLU A 103 -2.64 -21.14 -13.67
C GLU A 103 -2.86 -22.64 -13.96
N SER A 104 -2.30 -23.51 -13.13
CA SER A 104 -2.53 -24.97 -13.24
C SER A 104 -3.90 -25.41 -12.70
N GLY A 105 -4.65 -24.51 -12.06
CA GLY A 105 -5.93 -24.80 -11.43
C GLY A 105 -5.82 -25.58 -10.11
N GLN A 106 -4.63 -25.74 -9.55
CA GLN A 106 -4.41 -26.32 -8.22
C GLN A 106 -4.82 -25.36 -7.10
N LEU A 107 -4.72 -24.04 -7.34
CA LEU A 107 -5.27 -23.01 -6.49
C LEU A 107 -6.40 -22.27 -7.22
N ASP A 108 -7.47 -21.99 -6.50
CA ASP A 108 -8.55 -21.15 -7.01
C ASP A 108 -8.09 -19.68 -7.08
N ALA A 109 -8.29 -19.04 -8.23
CA ALA A 109 -8.01 -17.62 -8.41
C ALA A 109 -8.79 -16.71 -7.44
N ALA A 110 -9.96 -17.16 -6.97
CA ALA A 110 -10.77 -16.46 -5.95
C ALA A 110 -10.05 -16.29 -4.60
N LEU A 111 -9.01 -17.08 -4.32
CA LEU A 111 -8.15 -16.93 -3.14
C LEU A 111 -7.33 -15.63 -3.14
N PHE A 112 -7.23 -14.97 -4.28
CA PHE A 112 -6.49 -13.74 -4.52
C PHE A 112 -7.39 -12.60 -5.03
N ASP A 113 -8.71 -12.83 -5.09
CA ASP A 113 -9.72 -11.83 -5.44
C ASP A 113 -10.08 -11.01 -4.21
N LEU A 114 -9.56 -9.79 -4.15
CA LEU A 114 -9.75 -8.90 -3.02
C LEU A 114 -11.20 -8.47 -2.86
N THR A 115 -11.95 -8.36 -3.97
CA THR A 115 -13.38 -8.02 -3.93
C THR A 115 -14.19 -9.10 -3.24
N THR A 116 -13.86 -10.36 -3.52
CA THR A 116 -14.50 -11.52 -2.86
C THR A 116 -14.05 -11.67 -1.41
N LEU A 117 -12.75 -11.54 -1.14
CA LEU A 117 -12.19 -11.65 0.21
C LEU A 117 -12.69 -10.54 1.15
N ALA A 118 -12.88 -9.32 0.64
CA ALA A 118 -13.38 -8.19 1.44
C ALA A 118 -14.83 -8.39 1.92
N ARG A 119 -15.61 -9.27 1.30
CA ARG A 119 -16.99 -9.59 1.71
C ARG A 119 -17.07 -10.64 2.81
N SER A 120 -15.96 -11.28 3.17
CA SER A 120 -15.90 -12.33 4.19
C SER A 120 -15.11 -11.86 5.41
N ASP A 121 -15.66 -12.04 6.62
CA ASP A 121 -14.95 -11.72 7.87
C ASP A 121 -13.93 -12.79 8.26
N ALA A 122 -14.12 -14.01 7.80
CA ALA A 122 -13.24 -15.15 8.06
C ALA A 122 -13.22 -16.09 6.84
N PRO A 123 -12.39 -15.80 5.83
CA PRO A 123 -12.31 -16.65 4.65
C PRO A 123 -11.82 -18.05 5.04
N THR A 124 -12.44 -19.05 4.46
CA THR A 124 -12.08 -20.45 4.64
C THR A 124 -11.77 -21.09 3.30
N VAL A 125 -10.88 -22.06 3.30
CA VAL A 125 -10.52 -22.82 2.10
C VAL A 125 -10.94 -24.27 2.23
N VAL A 126 -11.34 -24.86 1.12
CA VAL A 126 -11.58 -26.30 1.00
C VAL A 126 -10.35 -26.90 0.35
N VAL A 127 -9.64 -27.74 1.10
CA VAL A 127 -8.51 -28.53 0.63
C VAL A 127 -9.04 -29.89 0.21
N ARG A 128 -8.77 -30.32 -1.01
CA ARG A 128 -9.19 -31.62 -1.56
C ARG A 128 -7.98 -32.52 -1.73
N GLU A 129 -8.15 -33.78 -1.34
CA GLU A 129 -7.16 -34.83 -1.47
C GLU A 129 -7.40 -35.67 -2.73
N ASP A 130 -6.40 -36.38 -3.21
CA ASP A 130 -6.48 -37.20 -4.41
C ASP A 130 -7.44 -38.38 -4.25
N ASP A 131 -7.64 -38.88 -3.04
CA ASP A 131 -8.60 -39.95 -2.70
C ASP A 131 -10.06 -39.48 -2.64
N GLY A 132 -10.30 -38.17 -2.78
CA GLY A 132 -11.62 -37.55 -2.78
C GLY A 132 -12.05 -36.97 -1.43
N ASP A 133 -11.26 -37.17 -0.39
CA ASP A 133 -11.49 -36.53 0.90
C ASP A 133 -11.35 -35.00 0.80
N GLN A 134 -12.12 -34.27 1.59
CA GLN A 134 -12.06 -32.82 1.64
C GLN A 134 -12.13 -32.33 3.08
N ARG A 135 -11.40 -31.26 3.36
CA ARG A 135 -11.43 -30.57 4.65
C ARG A 135 -11.51 -29.07 4.47
N THR A 136 -12.19 -28.40 5.39
CA THR A 136 -12.28 -26.93 5.41
C THR A 136 -11.30 -26.39 6.44
N VAL A 137 -10.49 -25.42 6.03
CA VAL A 137 -9.47 -24.79 6.87
C VAL A 137 -9.69 -23.26 6.83
N PRO A 138 -9.74 -22.57 7.98
CA PRO A 138 -9.79 -21.11 7.97
C PRO A 138 -8.45 -20.54 7.50
N VAL A 139 -8.48 -19.46 6.72
CA VAL A 139 -7.27 -18.67 6.43
C VAL A 139 -6.97 -17.85 7.67
N PRO A 140 -5.80 -18.01 8.31
CA PRO A 140 -5.45 -17.25 9.50
C PRO A 140 -5.36 -15.75 9.19
N SER A 141 -5.83 -14.90 10.09
CA SER A 141 -5.65 -13.45 10.00
C SER A 141 -4.24 -13.01 10.40
N ASP A 142 -3.52 -13.84 11.13
CA ASP A 142 -2.12 -13.64 11.47
C ASP A 142 -1.22 -14.04 10.30
N GLN A 143 -0.30 -13.14 9.94
CA GLN A 143 0.59 -13.27 8.78
C GLN A 143 1.48 -14.52 8.86
N GLN A 144 2.07 -14.77 10.02
CA GLN A 144 2.97 -15.92 10.23
C GLN A 144 2.21 -17.25 10.20
N ALA A 145 1.02 -17.29 10.77
CA ALA A 145 0.17 -18.48 10.74
C ALA A 145 -0.35 -18.77 9.32
N ALA A 146 -0.70 -17.74 8.54
CA ALA A 146 -1.09 -17.91 7.14
C ALA A 146 0.10 -18.39 6.29
N ARG A 147 1.30 -17.85 6.52
CA ARG A 147 2.53 -18.32 5.87
C ARG A 147 2.85 -19.77 6.19
N ALA A 148 2.65 -20.19 7.44
CA ALA A 148 2.82 -21.59 7.84
C ALA A 148 1.79 -22.52 7.16
N LEU A 149 0.54 -22.05 7.00
CA LEU A 149 -0.48 -22.77 6.21
C LEU A 149 -0.03 -22.91 4.76
N TRP A 150 0.41 -21.83 4.13
CA TRP A 150 0.94 -21.86 2.76
C TRP A 150 2.05 -22.90 2.60
N THR A 151 3.09 -22.83 3.44
CA THR A 151 4.20 -23.79 3.42
C THR A 151 3.72 -25.24 3.57
N SER A 152 2.70 -25.48 4.39
CA SER A 152 2.12 -26.82 4.55
C SER A 152 1.40 -27.35 3.31
N LEU A 153 0.91 -26.45 2.42
CA LEU A 153 0.21 -26.83 1.19
C LEU A 153 1.16 -27.07 0.01
N VAL A 154 2.28 -26.32 -0.04
CA VAL A 154 3.21 -26.35 -1.18
C VAL A 154 4.55 -27.00 -0.86
N GLY A 155 4.85 -27.27 0.41
CA GLY A 155 6.11 -27.87 0.90
C GLY A 155 7.24 -26.88 1.07
N ASP A 156 8.32 -27.31 1.72
CA ASP A 156 9.47 -26.46 2.08
C ASP A 156 10.25 -25.92 0.87
N GLY A 157 10.06 -26.47 -0.33
CA GLY A 157 10.71 -26.00 -1.57
C GLY A 157 10.11 -24.74 -2.16
N ALA A 158 8.89 -24.38 -1.77
CA ALA A 158 8.19 -23.19 -2.33
C ALA A 158 8.48 -21.89 -1.56
N GLY A 159 9.17 -21.95 -0.43
CA GLY A 159 9.58 -20.77 0.34
C GLY A 159 10.82 -20.06 -0.21
N SER A 160 11.41 -20.52 -1.30
CA SER A 160 12.71 -20.07 -1.77
C SER A 160 12.72 -19.48 -3.20
N GLY A 161 11.57 -19.20 -3.82
CA GLY A 161 11.61 -18.65 -5.17
C GLY A 161 10.25 -18.61 -5.87
N LEU A 162 10.28 -18.39 -7.15
CA LEU A 162 9.13 -18.47 -8.03
C LEU A 162 8.51 -19.87 -7.98
N ALA A 163 7.21 -19.96 -8.22
CA ALA A 163 6.54 -21.25 -8.33
C ALA A 163 7.27 -22.14 -9.35
N PRO A 164 7.43 -23.44 -9.05
CA PRO A 164 8.09 -24.35 -9.97
C PRO A 164 7.37 -24.37 -11.33
N THR A 165 8.14 -24.60 -12.40
CA THR A 165 7.59 -24.70 -13.77
C THR A 165 6.52 -25.78 -13.92
N THR A 166 6.50 -26.74 -12.99
CA THR A 166 5.45 -27.73 -12.83
C THR A 166 5.00 -27.71 -11.36
N PRO A 167 4.07 -26.83 -11.00
CA PRO A 167 3.62 -26.69 -9.62
C PRO A 167 2.93 -27.99 -9.18
N ARG A 168 3.28 -28.42 -7.97
CA ARG A 168 2.58 -29.52 -7.30
C ARG A 168 2.40 -29.15 -5.83
N LEU A 169 1.17 -29.26 -5.38
CA LEU A 169 0.88 -29.26 -3.94
C LEU A 169 1.59 -30.45 -3.29
N VAL A 170 1.77 -30.41 -1.97
CA VAL A 170 2.36 -31.57 -1.25
C VAL A 170 1.60 -32.86 -1.59
N ALA A 171 2.30 -33.99 -1.47
CA ALA A 171 1.76 -35.30 -1.82
C ALA A 171 0.38 -35.52 -1.19
N ASP A 172 -0.54 -36.05 -2.01
CA ASP A 172 -1.93 -36.37 -1.68
C ASP A 172 -2.91 -35.18 -1.78
N LEU A 173 -2.46 -33.94 -2.06
CA LEU A 173 -3.34 -32.79 -2.27
C LEU A 173 -3.62 -32.55 -3.77
N ARG A 174 -4.89 -32.46 -4.11
CA ARG A 174 -5.36 -32.23 -5.48
C ARG A 174 -5.52 -30.75 -5.79
N ASP A 175 -6.30 -30.04 -5.00
CA ASP A 175 -6.58 -28.61 -5.17
C ASP A 175 -7.02 -27.93 -3.89
N VAL A 176 -6.89 -26.57 -3.86
CA VAL A 176 -7.33 -25.71 -2.78
C VAL A 176 -8.27 -24.65 -3.35
N ARG A 177 -9.47 -24.53 -2.79
CA ARG A 177 -10.49 -23.61 -3.27
C ARG A 177 -11.03 -22.74 -2.15
N LEU A 178 -11.45 -21.52 -2.49
CA LEU A 178 -12.16 -20.66 -1.54
C LEU A 178 -13.53 -21.28 -1.22
N ALA A 179 -13.85 -21.46 0.06
CA ALA A 179 -15.13 -22.02 0.49
C ALA A 179 -16.28 -21.06 0.16
N GLY A 180 -17.35 -21.59 -0.42
CA GLY A 180 -18.50 -20.77 -0.83
C GLY A 180 -18.28 -19.95 -2.10
N ALA A 181 -17.08 -19.94 -2.68
CA ALA A 181 -16.90 -19.44 -4.03
C ALA A 181 -17.67 -20.38 -4.95
N THR A 182 -18.69 -19.85 -5.59
CA THR A 182 -19.30 -20.50 -6.73
C THR A 182 -18.19 -20.64 -7.77
N PRO A 183 -17.99 -21.82 -8.42
CA PRO A 183 -17.13 -21.88 -9.59
C PRO A 183 -17.51 -20.70 -10.47
N PRO A 184 -16.56 -19.99 -11.08
CA PRO A 184 -16.87 -18.75 -11.77
C PRO A 184 -18.06 -19.02 -12.70
N ALA A 185 -19.23 -18.71 -12.20
CA ALA A 185 -20.40 -18.58 -13.04
C ALA A 185 -19.96 -17.48 -13.97
N ARG A 186 -19.77 -17.80 -15.24
CA ARG A 186 -19.50 -16.86 -16.31
C ARG A 186 -20.23 -15.57 -15.94
N HIS A 187 -19.49 -14.52 -15.58
CA HIS A 187 -20.02 -13.33 -14.96
C HIS A 187 -21.15 -12.76 -15.84
N GLN A 188 -22.36 -12.72 -15.31
CA GLN A 188 -23.39 -11.89 -15.91
C GLN A 188 -23.18 -10.47 -15.34
N PRO A 189 -22.89 -9.47 -16.18
CA PRO A 189 -22.75 -8.11 -15.73
C PRO A 189 -24.08 -7.62 -15.13
N SER A 190 -24.00 -7.02 -13.95
CA SER A 190 -25.11 -6.21 -13.44
C SER A 190 -25.33 -5.06 -14.42
N ARG A 191 -26.49 -5.00 -15.05
CA ARG A 191 -26.86 -3.93 -15.96
C ARG A 191 -26.89 -2.59 -15.21
N SER A 192 -25.88 -1.74 -15.44
CA SER A 192 -26.06 -0.30 -15.28
C SER A 192 -27.03 0.20 -16.35
N PRO A 193 -28.06 0.93 -16.01
CA PRO A 193 -28.98 1.49 -16.98
C PRO A 193 -28.43 2.84 -17.46
N ALA A 194 -27.64 2.86 -18.53
CA ALA A 194 -27.53 3.98 -19.45
C ALA A 194 -26.47 3.73 -20.53
N ALA A 195 -26.94 3.26 -21.68
CA ALA A 195 -26.50 3.78 -22.97
C ALA A 195 -27.24 3.00 -24.06
N THR A 196 -28.30 3.55 -24.53
CA THR A 196 -28.94 3.16 -25.81
C THR A 196 -28.07 3.68 -26.93
N GLN A 197 -27.12 2.92 -27.39
CA GLN A 197 -26.63 2.86 -28.74
C GLN A 197 -26.31 1.40 -29.01
N GLU A 198 -27.15 0.75 -29.82
CA GLU A 198 -26.87 -0.55 -30.40
C GLU A 198 -25.65 -0.38 -31.35
N SER A 199 -24.45 -0.58 -30.85
CA SER A 199 -23.31 -0.87 -31.70
C SER A 199 -23.35 -2.37 -32.06
N GLU A 200 -23.16 -2.71 -33.35
CA GLU A 200 -23.01 -4.08 -33.78
C GLU A 200 -21.97 -4.82 -32.91
N PRO A 201 -22.25 -6.07 -32.48
CA PRO A 201 -21.28 -6.83 -31.71
C PRO A 201 -20.02 -7.03 -32.55
N LEU A 202 -18.89 -6.56 -32.03
CA LEU A 202 -17.57 -6.75 -32.62
C LEU A 202 -17.18 -8.23 -32.51
N PRO A 203 -16.83 -8.93 -33.59
CA PRO A 203 -16.12 -10.20 -33.51
C PRO A 203 -14.71 -9.91 -32.97
N PRO A 204 -14.18 -10.60 -31.97
CA PRO A 204 -14.38 -11.97 -31.52
C PRO A 204 -15.05 -12.08 -30.12
N CYS A 205 -15.94 -11.20 -29.79
CA CYS A 205 -16.53 -11.06 -28.46
C CYS A 205 -17.63 -12.10 -28.14
N ASP A 206 -17.58 -13.29 -28.71
CA ASP A 206 -18.55 -14.34 -28.39
C ASP A 206 -18.21 -15.02 -27.05
N ARG A 207 -19.16 -14.93 -26.11
CA ARG A 207 -19.07 -15.52 -24.75
C ARG A 207 -18.90 -17.05 -24.72
N HIS A 208 -19.18 -17.73 -25.80
CA HIS A 208 -19.14 -19.18 -25.89
C HIS A 208 -17.87 -19.70 -26.53
N ASP A 209 -16.99 -18.80 -26.99
CA ASP A 209 -15.75 -19.20 -27.60
C ASP A 209 -14.75 -19.79 -26.61
N ASN A 210 -14.30 -21.02 -26.87
CA ASN A 210 -13.23 -21.67 -26.09
C ASN A 210 -11.92 -21.57 -26.88
N PRO A 211 -10.97 -20.71 -26.49
CA PRO A 211 -9.71 -20.57 -27.21
C PRO A 211 -8.79 -21.79 -27.11
N ASN A 212 -9.05 -22.73 -26.22
CA ASN A 212 -8.27 -23.97 -26.11
C ASN A 212 -8.72 -25.07 -27.08
N GLU A 213 -9.81 -24.84 -27.82
CA GLU A 213 -10.37 -25.87 -28.74
C GLU A 213 -10.39 -25.32 -30.17
N PRO A 214 -9.98 -26.17 -31.16
CA PRO A 214 -10.14 -25.84 -32.58
C PRO A 214 -11.62 -25.66 -32.92
N GLY A 215 -11.92 -24.73 -33.83
CA GLY A 215 -13.28 -24.45 -34.25
C GLY A 215 -13.34 -23.85 -35.65
N PRO A 216 -14.53 -23.76 -36.25
CA PRO A 216 -14.70 -23.15 -37.56
C PRO A 216 -14.22 -21.69 -37.57
N GLY A 217 -13.36 -21.35 -38.52
CA GLY A 217 -12.84 -19.98 -38.69
C GLY A 217 -11.76 -19.58 -37.73
N LYS A 218 -11.36 -20.44 -36.78
CA LYS A 218 -10.24 -20.18 -35.85
C LYS A 218 -8.93 -20.66 -36.45
N VAL A 219 -7.86 -19.97 -36.09
CA VAL A 219 -6.48 -20.30 -36.48
C VAL A 219 -5.62 -20.56 -35.22
N PRO A 220 -4.68 -21.52 -35.29
CA PRO A 220 -3.77 -21.79 -34.20
C PRO A 220 -2.71 -20.68 -34.09
N VAL A 221 -2.53 -20.19 -32.88
CA VAL A 221 -1.47 -19.25 -32.53
C VAL A 221 -0.69 -19.83 -31.34
N THR A 222 0.61 -20.08 -31.54
CA THR A 222 1.46 -20.67 -30.49
C THR A 222 2.34 -19.62 -29.89
N PHE A 223 2.31 -19.48 -28.58
CA PHE A 223 3.12 -18.54 -27.80
C PHE A 223 4.28 -19.26 -27.14
N THR A 224 5.46 -18.66 -27.19
CA THR A 224 6.68 -19.13 -26.51
C THR A 224 7.38 -17.93 -25.89
N ALA A 225 7.91 -18.09 -24.68
CA ALA A 225 8.73 -17.09 -24.02
C ALA A 225 10.17 -17.60 -23.87
N LEU A 226 11.15 -16.73 -24.16
CA LEU A 226 12.56 -16.99 -23.95
C LEU A 226 13.10 -16.02 -22.90
N ASP A 227 13.91 -16.53 -21.97
CA ASP A 227 14.58 -15.72 -20.96
C ASP A 227 15.80 -14.97 -21.53
N ARG A 228 16.52 -14.21 -20.68
CA ARG A 228 17.75 -13.47 -21.10
C ARG A 228 18.88 -14.36 -21.60
N ARG A 229 18.84 -15.66 -21.35
CA ARG A 229 19.81 -16.65 -21.85
C ARG A 229 19.33 -17.32 -23.15
N GLY A 230 18.10 -17.05 -23.57
CA GLY A 230 17.46 -17.65 -24.73
C GLY A 230 16.92 -19.06 -24.45
N GLU A 231 16.75 -19.39 -23.19
CA GLU A 231 16.14 -20.66 -22.80
C GLU A 231 14.61 -20.50 -22.73
N ALA A 232 13.88 -21.48 -23.23
CA ALA A 232 12.43 -21.47 -23.16
C ALA A 232 11.98 -21.56 -21.68
N THR A 233 11.19 -20.59 -21.26
CA THR A 233 10.85 -20.39 -19.86
C THR A 233 9.34 -20.18 -19.65
N GLY A 234 8.91 -20.17 -18.38
CA GLY A 234 7.61 -19.70 -18.00
C GLY A 234 7.55 -18.16 -18.00
N ALA A 235 6.38 -17.64 -18.37
CA ALA A 235 6.09 -16.21 -18.37
C ALA A 235 4.66 -15.98 -17.90
N ALA A 236 4.38 -14.85 -17.27
CA ALA A 236 3.00 -14.47 -16.98
C ALA A 236 2.50 -13.51 -18.05
N LEU A 237 1.86 -14.07 -19.05
CA LEU A 237 1.37 -13.35 -20.22
C LEU A 237 -0.15 -13.12 -20.13
N LEU A 238 -0.57 -11.99 -20.68
CA LEU A 238 -1.96 -11.63 -20.86
C LEU A 238 -2.25 -11.46 -22.34
N LEU A 239 -3.08 -12.36 -22.89
CA LEU A 239 -3.64 -12.21 -24.22
C LEU A 239 -4.96 -11.45 -24.12
N HIS A 240 -5.09 -10.34 -24.81
CA HIS A 240 -6.25 -9.46 -24.78
C HIS A 240 -6.78 -9.19 -26.20
N ALA A 241 -8.04 -9.51 -26.42
CA ALA A 241 -8.76 -9.03 -27.59
C ALA A 241 -9.26 -7.61 -27.28
N TYR A 242 -8.44 -6.60 -27.51
CA TYR A 242 -8.64 -5.27 -26.96
C TYR A 242 -9.83 -4.49 -27.53
N GLU A 243 -10.44 -4.98 -28.59
CA GLU A 243 -11.71 -4.46 -29.09
C GLU A 243 -12.92 -4.97 -28.31
N CYS A 244 -12.74 -6.02 -27.49
CA CYS A 244 -13.78 -6.60 -26.63
C CYS A 244 -13.67 -6.03 -25.21
N ARG A 245 -14.80 -5.88 -24.54
CA ARG A 245 -14.76 -5.55 -23.12
C ARG A 245 -14.15 -6.69 -22.31
N PRO A 246 -13.31 -6.42 -21.28
CA PRO A 246 -12.62 -7.48 -20.51
C PRO A 246 -13.54 -8.56 -19.94
N TRP A 247 -14.82 -8.23 -19.72
CA TRP A 247 -15.85 -9.14 -19.21
C TRP A 247 -16.75 -9.77 -20.27
N GLU A 248 -16.51 -9.50 -21.56
CA GLU A 248 -17.25 -10.07 -22.68
C GLU A 248 -16.43 -11.17 -23.34
N GLY A 249 -17.01 -12.36 -23.49
CA GLY A 249 -16.36 -13.48 -24.13
C GLY A 249 -15.12 -13.96 -23.41
N PHE A 250 -14.04 -14.20 -24.16
CA PHE A 250 -12.72 -14.36 -23.60
C PHE A 250 -11.92 -13.04 -23.69
N GLY A 251 -12.52 -11.88 -23.50
CA GLY A 251 -11.90 -10.57 -23.64
C GLY A 251 -10.43 -10.49 -23.25
N TYR A 252 -10.00 -11.29 -22.24
CA TYR A 252 -8.59 -11.53 -21.93
C TYR A 252 -8.34 -12.95 -21.39
N ILE A 253 -7.14 -13.47 -21.60
CA ILE A 253 -6.64 -14.74 -21.05
C ILE A 253 -5.28 -14.50 -20.40
N GLN A 254 -5.21 -14.76 -19.11
CA GLN A 254 -3.92 -14.84 -18.42
C GLN A 254 -3.38 -16.27 -18.54
N PHE A 255 -2.12 -16.43 -18.97
CA PHE A 255 -1.55 -17.74 -19.22
C PHE A 255 -0.03 -17.77 -19.06
N ASN A 256 0.49 -18.96 -18.87
CA ASN A 256 1.91 -19.28 -18.91
C ASN A 256 2.18 -20.20 -20.10
N PRO A 257 3.01 -19.83 -21.06
CA PRO A 257 3.34 -20.69 -22.20
C PRO A 257 4.12 -21.94 -21.77
N GLY A 258 4.87 -21.86 -20.66
CA GLY A 258 5.81 -22.91 -20.25
C GLY A 258 6.90 -23.17 -21.29
N PRO A 259 7.85 -24.09 -21.01
CA PRO A 259 8.96 -24.37 -21.92
C PRO A 259 8.53 -25.05 -23.24
N ALA A 260 7.33 -25.66 -23.28
CA ALA A 260 6.80 -26.31 -24.47
C ALA A 260 6.01 -25.38 -25.41
N GLY A 261 5.79 -24.11 -24.97
CA GLY A 261 4.87 -23.20 -25.64
C GLY A 261 3.39 -23.54 -25.36
N ARG A 262 2.51 -22.60 -25.68
CA ARG A 262 1.04 -22.76 -25.56
C ARG A 262 0.33 -22.33 -26.83
N THR A 263 -0.51 -23.21 -27.35
CA THR A 263 -1.33 -22.93 -28.53
C THR A 263 -2.74 -22.56 -28.12
N PHE A 264 -3.23 -21.47 -28.66
CA PHE A 264 -4.65 -21.08 -28.66
C PHE A 264 -5.21 -21.09 -30.05
N TYR A 265 -6.49 -21.35 -30.19
CA TYR A 265 -7.26 -21.28 -31.43
C TYR A 265 -8.09 -20.01 -31.41
N LEU A 266 -7.65 -19.00 -32.16
CA LEU A 266 -8.19 -17.64 -32.09
C LEU A 266 -8.98 -17.32 -33.36
N PRO A 267 -10.13 -16.64 -33.27
CA PRO A 267 -10.77 -16.00 -34.42
C PRO A 267 -9.83 -14.96 -35.03
N PRO A 268 -9.87 -14.74 -36.36
CA PRO A 268 -9.16 -13.61 -36.99
C PRO A 268 -9.62 -12.27 -36.40
N ALA A 269 -8.72 -11.55 -35.77
CA ALA A 269 -8.96 -10.26 -35.12
C ALA A 269 -7.64 -9.60 -34.68
N HIS A 270 -7.75 -8.44 -34.05
CA HIS A 270 -6.64 -7.73 -33.44
C HIS A 270 -6.54 -8.09 -31.95
N TYR A 271 -5.35 -8.51 -31.55
CA TYR A 271 -5.02 -8.90 -30.19
C TYR A 271 -3.83 -8.11 -29.67
N SER A 272 -3.60 -8.21 -28.40
CA SER A 272 -2.36 -7.81 -27.74
C SER A 272 -1.95 -8.93 -26.82
N VAL A 273 -0.67 -9.27 -26.80
CA VAL A 273 -0.09 -10.11 -25.76
C VAL A 273 1.02 -9.34 -25.07
N ALA A 274 0.92 -9.17 -23.75
CA ALA A 274 1.94 -8.52 -22.95
C ALA A 274 2.02 -9.13 -21.57
N GLY A 275 3.17 -9.07 -20.94
CA GLY A 275 3.37 -9.57 -19.59
C GLY A 275 4.82 -9.54 -19.15
N ASP A 276 5.15 -10.38 -18.19
CA ASP A 276 6.48 -10.47 -17.65
C ASP A 276 7.13 -11.84 -17.84
N ILE A 277 8.41 -11.81 -18.13
CA ILE A 277 9.31 -12.96 -18.22
C ILE A 277 10.31 -12.83 -17.08
N THR A 278 10.46 -13.87 -16.28
CA THR A 278 11.48 -13.90 -15.23
C THR A 278 12.67 -14.73 -15.67
N THR A 279 13.86 -14.12 -15.62
CA THR A 279 15.13 -14.83 -15.71
C THR A 279 15.60 -15.17 -14.32
N LEU A 280 15.85 -16.45 -14.03
CA LEU A 280 16.35 -16.89 -12.74
C LEU A 280 17.87 -16.68 -12.64
N ASP A 281 18.38 -16.60 -11.41
CA ASP A 281 19.82 -16.57 -11.13
C ASP A 281 20.53 -17.88 -11.54
N GLU A 282 21.86 -17.93 -11.44
CA GLU A 282 22.64 -19.13 -11.79
C GLU A 282 22.28 -20.36 -10.92
N SER A 283 21.68 -20.16 -9.75
CA SER A 283 21.19 -21.26 -8.91
C SER A 283 19.85 -21.83 -9.41
N GLY A 284 19.16 -21.12 -10.30
CA GLY A 284 17.80 -21.44 -10.75
C GLY A 284 16.72 -21.28 -9.67
N ARG A 285 17.03 -20.58 -8.56
CA ARG A 285 16.15 -20.46 -7.39
C ARG A 285 15.45 -19.10 -7.30
N PHE A 286 16.13 -18.03 -7.64
CA PHE A 286 15.66 -16.67 -7.40
C PHE A 286 15.61 -15.86 -8.68
N PRO A 287 14.68 -14.90 -8.79
CA PRO A 287 14.62 -13.99 -9.92
C PRO A 287 15.87 -13.10 -9.93
N GLU A 288 16.57 -13.07 -11.06
CA GLU A 288 17.69 -12.19 -11.33
C GLU A 288 17.26 -10.97 -12.14
N GLU A 289 16.36 -11.19 -13.10
CA GLU A 289 15.82 -10.13 -13.95
C GLU A 289 14.35 -10.36 -14.28
N LEU A 290 13.56 -9.28 -14.26
CA LEU A 290 12.19 -9.22 -14.70
C LEU A 290 12.11 -8.41 -15.98
N THR A 291 11.63 -9.02 -17.05
CA THR A 291 11.48 -8.41 -18.37
C THR A 291 10.00 -8.23 -18.69
N ILE A 292 9.57 -6.98 -18.93
CA ILE A 292 8.22 -6.68 -19.45
C ILE A 292 8.29 -6.66 -20.97
N GLY A 293 7.28 -7.26 -21.65
CA GLY A 293 7.21 -7.19 -23.10
C GLY A 293 6.12 -8.06 -23.70
N GLY A 294 6.06 -8.03 -25.02
CA GLY A 294 5.08 -8.78 -25.77
C GLY A 294 4.98 -8.33 -27.23
N ASP A 295 3.86 -8.64 -27.87
CA ASP A 295 3.41 -8.10 -29.16
C ASP A 295 2.14 -7.28 -28.86
N LEU A 296 2.30 -5.95 -28.82
CA LEU A 296 1.23 -5.03 -28.40
C LEU A 296 0.13 -4.90 -29.46
N GLN A 297 0.43 -5.29 -30.71
CA GLN A 297 -0.52 -5.24 -31.83
C GLN A 297 -0.42 -6.50 -32.68
N LEU A 298 -0.90 -7.61 -32.14
CA LEU A 298 -0.88 -8.92 -32.75
C LEU A 298 -2.09 -9.09 -33.70
N ASP A 299 -1.86 -8.97 -35.00
CA ASP A 299 -2.88 -9.19 -36.01
C ASP A 299 -2.94 -10.71 -36.34
N VAL A 300 -4.04 -11.33 -35.96
CA VAL A 300 -4.29 -12.76 -36.20
C VAL A 300 -5.18 -12.91 -37.42
N THR A 301 -4.60 -13.35 -38.53
CA THR A 301 -5.32 -13.65 -39.79
C THR A 301 -5.05 -15.09 -40.26
N GLU A 302 -3.94 -15.67 -39.83
CA GLU A 302 -3.51 -17.03 -40.17
C GLU A 302 -2.74 -17.66 -39.02
N ALA A 303 -2.44 -18.95 -39.13
CA ALA A 303 -1.63 -19.67 -38.14
C ALA A 303 -0.25 -19.07 -38.02
N ARG A 304 0.21 -18.82 -36.76
CA ARG A 304 1.53 -18.24 -36.51
C ARG A 304 2.10 -18.65 -35.16
N ASP A 305 3.42 -18.58 -35.09
CA ASP A 305 4.17 -18.66 -33.82
C ASP A 305 4.58 -17.25 -33.37
N VAL A 306 4.33 -16.96 -32.10
CA VAL A 306 4.69 -15.70 -31.45
C VAL A 306 5.76 -16.02 -30.39
N VAL A 307 6.96 -15.50 -30.60
CA VAL A 307 8.09 -15.67 -29.67
C VAL A 307 8.34 -14.34 -28.97
N ILE A 308 8.21 -14.34 -27.64
CA ILE A 308 8.53 -13.18 -26.80
C ILE A 308 9.93 -13.45 -26.23
N ASP A 309 10.92 -12.70 -26.72
CA ASP A 309 12.32 -12.98 -26.49
C ASP A 309 12.96 -11.92 -25.57
N ALA A 310 13.22 -12.28 -24.32
CA ALA A 310 13.81 -11.35 -23.37
C ALA A 310 15.25 -10.91 -23.75
N ARG A 311 15.93 -11.59 -24.69
CA ARG A 311 17.26 -11.16 -25.14
C ARG A 311 17.26 -9.81 -25.84
N ASP A 312 16.11 -9.44 -26.42
CA ASP A 312 15.92 -8.15 -27.12
C ASP A 312 15.62 -6.99 -26.15
N ALA A 313 15.48 -7.28 -24.86
CA ALA A 313 15.11 -6.27 -23.88
C ALA A 313 16.24 -5.28 -23.57
N VAL A 314 15.83 -4.02 -23.34
CA VAL A 314 16.67 -2.92 -22.86
C VAL A 314 16.46 -2.73 -21.34
N PRO A 315 17.47 -2.27 -20.58
CA PRO A 315 17.32 -2.00 -19.17
C PRO A 315 16.30 -0.86 -18.91
N LEU A 316 15.60 -0.95 -17.79
CA LEU A 316 14.81 0.13 -17.23
C LEU A 316 15.51 0.63 -15.99
N GLU A 317 16.10 1.82 -16.08
CA GLU A 317 16.94 2.40 -15.04
C GLU A 317 16.62 3.88 -14.86
N ALA A 318 16.72 4.37 -13.63
CA ALA A 318 16.64 5.80 -13.33
C ALA A 318 17.81 6.20 -12.45
N THR A 319 18.59 7.18 -12.90
CA THR A 319 19.65 7.81 -12.12
C THR A 319 19.12 9.07 -11.46
N THR A 320 19.60 9.40 -10.28
CA THR A 320 19.15 10.54 -9.49
C THR A 320 20.32 11.37 -9.00
N PRO A 321 20.16 12.68 -8.72
CA PRO A 321 21.24 13.56 -8.26
C PRO A 321 21.95 13.10 -6.98
N ARG A 322 21.23 12.40 -6.11
CA ARG A 322 21.78 11.77 -4.92
C ARG A 322 21.79 10.26 -5.11
N GLU A 323 22.78 9.58 -4.56
CA GLU A 323 22.86 8.13 -4.61
C GLU A 323 21.59 7.48 -4.07
N SER A 324 20.97 6.61 -4.86
CA SER A 324 19.72 5.96 -4.48
C SER A 324 19.63 4.54 -5.03
N GLU A 325 18.78 3.73 -4.39
CA GLU A 325 18.48 2.36 -4.78
C GLU A 325 16.98 2.21 -4.96
N THR A 326 16.56 1.49 -6.00
CA THR A 326 15.12 1.17 -6.18
C THR A 326 14.65 0.27 -5.04
N SER A 327 13.75 0.80 -4.20
CA SER A 327 13.12 0.05 -3.11
C SER A 327 11.76 -0.53 -3.53
N VAL A 328 11.09 0.15 -4.46
CA VAL A 328 9.78 -0.23 -5.00
C VAL A 328 9.77 0.09 -6.49
N ALA A 329 9.27 -0.83 -7.31
CA ALA A 329 8.91 -0.56 -8.69
C ALA A 329 7.50 -1.09 -8.98
N VAL A 330 6.70 -0.27 -9.65
CA VAL A 330 5.41 -0.68 -10.22
C VAL A 330 5.52 -0.49 -11.72
N LEU A 331 5.51 -1.58 -12.46
CA LEU A 331 5.57 -1.60 -13.91
C LEU A 331 4.14 -1.81 -14.42
N GLY A 332 3.44 -0.71 -14.63
CA GLY A 332 2.03 -0.69 -15.04
C GLY A 332 1.88 -0.46 -16.54
N TRP A 333 0.86 -1.07 -17.14
CA TRP A 333 0.48 -0.74 -18.51
C TRP A 333 -1.03 -0.84 -18.69
N THR A 334 -1.52 -0.09 -19.68
CA THR A 334 -2.90 -0.17 -20.12
C THR A 334 -2.97 -0.53 -21.59
N ARG A 335 -3.98 -1.29 -21.97
CA ARG A 335 -4.27 -1.62 -23.36
C ARG A 335 -5.77 -1.63 -23.59
N GLY A 336 -6.23 -0.99 -24.66
CA GLY A 336 -7.65 -0.99 -25.00
C GLY A 336 -8.08 0.15 -25.89
N THR A 337 -9.33 0.55 -25.74
CA THR A 337 -9.94 1.74 -26.37
C THR A 337 -10.35 2.71 -25.28
N THR A 338 -10.78 3.90 -25.67
CA THR A 338 -11.22 4.96 -24.72
C THR A 338 -12.26 4.47 -23.70
N ASP A 339 -13.16 3.57 -24.12
CA ASP A 339 -14.26 3.07 -23.28
C ASP A 339 -13.98 1.68 -22.70
N ASN A 340 -12.85 1.07 -23.03
CA ASN A 340 -12.56 -0.33 -22.74
C ASN A 340 -11.05 -0.55 -22.54
N ARG A 341 -10.55 -0.27 -21.34
CA ARG A 341 -9.16 -0.42 -20.97
C ARG A 341 -8.96 -1.53 -19.99
N LEU A 342 -7.96 -2.35 -20.24
CA LEU A 342 -7.42 -3.32 -19.30
C LEU A 342 -6.18 -2.71 -18.65
N VAL A 343 -6.15 -2.72 -17.34
CA VAL A 343 -5.02 -2.22 -16.52
C VAL A 343 -4.32 -3.39 -15.88
N ASN A 344 -3.02 -3.48 -16.08
CA ASN A 344 -2.16 -4.48 -15.46
C ASN A 344 -0.94 -3.83 -14.84
N ALA A 345 -0.40 -4.45 -13.82
CA ALA A 345 0.85 -4.03 -13.23
C ALA A 345 1.61 -5.23 -12.63
N VAL A 346 2.92 -5.14 -12.69
CA VAL A 346 3.84 -5.98 -11.92
C VAL A 346 4.51 -5.11 -10.87
N LEU A 347 4.40 -5.52 -9.61
CA LEU A 347 5.04 -4.88 -8.48
C LEU A 347 6.31 -5.64 -8.15
N VAL A 348 7.41 -4.93 -8.03
CA VAL A 348 8.71 -5.46 -7.63
C VAL A 348 9.18 -4.73 -6.39
N LEU A 349 9.49 -5.48 -5.35
CA LEU A 349 9.90 -4.99 -4.03
C LEU A 349 11.31 -5.47 -3.70
N PRO A 350 12.36 -4.88 -4.28
CA PRO A 350 13.73 -5.31 -4.06
C PRO A 350 14.16 -5.27 -2.59
N GLN A 351 13.49 -4.46 -1.77
CA GLN A 351 13.76 -4.38 -0.33
C GLN A 351 13.32 -5.63 0.46
N TYR A 352 12.37 -6.42 -0.07
CA TYR A 352 11.85 -7.61 0.58
C TYR A 352 12.30 -8.92 -0.07
N GLY A 353 12.83 -8.85 -1.29
CA GLY A 353 13.24 -9.98 -2.10
C GLY A 353 14.72 -9.93 -2.55
N PRO A 354 15.15 -10.87 -3.38
CA PRO A 354 16.43 -10.80 -4.06
C PRO A 354 16.50 -9.57 -4.96
N LEU A 355 17.71 -9.12 -5.27
CA LEU A 355 17.91 -8.01 -6.20
C LEU A 355 17.41 -8.43 -7.60
N VAL A 356 16.46 -7.69 -8.14
CA VAL A 356 15.89 -7.95 -9.46
C VAL A 356 16.20 -6.78 -10.39
N ARG A 357 16.89 -7.05 -11.49
CA ARG A 357 17.01 -6.09 -12.59
C ARG A 357 15.70 -6.02 -13.34
N MET A 358 15.37 -4.86 -13.88
CA MET A 358 14.17 -4.63 -14.67
C MET A 358 14.56 -4.27 -16.09
N SER A 359 13.85 -4.86 -17.05
CA SER A 359 14.07 -4.58 -18.47
C SER A 359 12.76 -4.64 -19.24
N VAL A 360 12.77 -4.10 -20.43
CA VAL A 360 11.58 -4.02 -21.29
C VAL A 360 11.96 -4.42 -22.71
N ILE A 361 11.17 -5.27 -23.35
CA ILE A 361 11.32 -5.59 -24.77
C ILE A 361 10.69 -4.43 -25.56
N PRO A 362 11.46 -3.69 -26.36
CA PRO A 362 10.92 -2.59 -27.17
C PRO A 362 9.87 -3.09 -28.16
N ASP A 363 8.78 -2.33 -28.28
CA ASP A 363 7.77 -2.56 -29.30
C ASP A 363 7.28 -1.23 -29.87
N ALA A 364 6.94 -1.22 -31.15
CA ALA A 364 6.53 -0.03 -31.88
C ALA A 364 5.23 0.56 -31.28
N PRO A 365 5.00 1.87 -31.43
CA PRO A 365 3.74 2.47 -31.05
C PRO A 365 2.56 1.80 -31.74
N VAL A 366 1.49 1.49 -30.97
CA VAL A 366 0.29 0.89 -31.49
C VAL A 366 -0.43 1.83 -32.46
N THR A 367 -0.99 1.28 -33.52
CA THR A 367 -1.75 2.06 -34.51
C THR A 367 -3.26 1.90 -34.34
N HIS A 368 -3.69 0.91 -33.53
CA HIS A 368 -5.09 0.65 -33.22
C HIS A 368 -5.31 0.63 -31.70
N GLY A 369 -6.32 1.33 -31.24
CA GLY A 369 -6.56 1.48 -29.82
C GLY A 369 -5.51 2.34 -29.12
N GLU A 370 -5.40 2.20 -27.80
CA GLU A 370 -4.49 2.97 -26.95
C GLU A 370 -3.62 2.00 -26.15
N PHE A 371 -2.38 2.39 -25.94
CA PHE A 371 -1.44 1.71 -25.04
C PHE A 371 -0.65 2.77 -24.29
N ASP A 372 -0.46 2.56 -23.00
CA ASP A 372 0.42 3.37 -22.19
C ASP A 372 1.19 2.48 -21.23
N PHE A 373 2.48 2.77 -21.04
CA PHE A 373 3.34 2.14 -20.05
C PHE A 373 3.69 3.15 -18.95
N TYR A 374 3.53 2.74 -17.68
CA TYR A 374 3.67 3.60 -16.51
C TYR A 374 4.63 2.97 -15.49
N PRO A 375 5.94 3.12 -15.65
CA PRO A 375 6.86 2.81 -14.57
C PRO A 375 6.69 3.81 -13.43
N VAL A 376 6.48 3.33 -12.21
CA VAL A 376 6.52 4.12 -10.99
C VAL A 376 7.62 3.55 -10.11
N LEU A 377 8.63 4.36 -9.83
CA LEU A 377 9.80 3.93 -9.07
C LEU A 377 9.88 4.73 -7.76
N ARG A 378 9.98 4.04 -6.64
CA ARG A 378 10.47 4.64 -5.40
C ARG A 378 11.92 4.28 -5.23
N GLN A 379 12.77 5.28 -5.20
CA GLN A 379 14.18 5.13 -4.90
C GLN A 379 14.49 5.74 -3.54
N THR A 380 15.24 5.04 -2.73
CA THR A 380 15.62 5.48 -1.39
C THR A 380 17.14 5.61 -1.26
N ALA A 381 17.59 6.41 -0.30
CA ALA A 381 18.99 6.33 0.09
C ALA A 381 19.37 4.88 0.42
N PRO A 382 20.57 4.42 0.10
CA PRO A 382 21.05 3.10 0.51
C PRO A 382 20.92 2.95 2.02
N LEU A 383 20.17 1.94 2.46
CA LEU A 383 19.93 1.66 3.89
C LEU A 383 21.12 0.97 4.53
N VAL A 384 21.97 0.34 3.73
CA VAL A 384 23.17 -0.34 4.18
C VAL A 384 24.34 0.09 3.32
N ARG A 385 25.46 0.39 3.98
CA ARG A 385 26.75 0.57 3.33
C ARG A 385 27.74 -0.37 3.99
N ALA A 386 28.48 -1.10 3.18
CA ALA A 386 29.55 -1.95 3.68
C ALA A 386 30.76 -1.87 2.75
N GLY A 387 31.93 -1.86 3.33
CA GLY A 387 33.17 -1.85 2.58
C GLY A 387 34.33 -2.47 3.36
N VAL A 388 35.25 -3.05 2.63
CA VAL A 388 36.51 -3.50 3.20
C VAL A 388 37.68 -2.80 2.49
N PRO A 389 38.88 -2.68 3.08
CA PRO A 389 40.01 -2.03 2.41
C PRO A 389 40.21 -2.56 0.99
N GLN A 390 40.28 -1.68 -0.03
CA GLN A 390 40.38 -1.96 -1.46
C GLN A 390 39.16 -2.60 -2.14
N VAL A 391 38.03 -2.80 -1.43
CA VAL A 391 36.73 -3.13 -1.97
C VAL A 391 35.73 -2.24 -1.20
N PRO A 392 35.65 -0.94 -1.55
CA PRO A 392 34.85 0.01 -0.77
C PRO A 392 33.36 -0.23 -0.92
N ASP A 393 32.94 -0.77 -2.06
CA ASP A 393 31.55 -0.89 -2.43
C ASP A 393 31.14 -2.38 -2.47
N LEU A 394 30.64 -2.87 -1.37
CA LEU A 394 29.89 -4.11 -1.31
C LEU A 394 28.39 -3.76 -1.45
N HIS A 395 27.60 -4.68 -1.97
CA HIS A 395 26.17 -4.48 -2.22
C HIS A 395 25.31 -5.33 -1.27
N PRO A 396 25.40 -5.08 0.05
CA PRO A 396 24.62 -5.84 1.03
C PRO A 396 23.18 -5.39 1.07
N LYS A 397 22.28 -6.32 1.46
CA LYS A 397 20.89 -6.02 1.80
C LYS A 397 20.55 -6.48 3.21
N LEU A 398 19.67 -5.75 3.89
CA LEU A 398 19.16 -6.19 5.19
C LEU A 398 18.34 -7.47 5.05
N LEU A 399 18.62 -8.44 5.92
CA LEU A 399 17.85 -9.68 6.00
C LEU A 399 16.76 -9.55 7.08
N PRO A 400 15.54 -10.01 6.79
CA PRO A 400 14.48 -10.14 7.79
C PRO A 400 14.93 -10.95 9.00
N GLY A 401 14.56 -10.51 10.21
CA GLY A 401 14.96 -11.14 11.46
C GLY A 401 16.34 -10.73 11.98
N GLY A 402 17.08 -9.91 11.26
CA GLY A 402 18.21 -9.14 11.80
C GLY A 402 17.72 -7.87 12.51
N ALA A 403 18.58 -7.27 13.34
CA ALA A 403 18.25 -6.01 14.01
C ALA A 403 18.09 -4.88 12.98
N GLN A 404 16.97 -4.17 13.08
CA GLN A 404 16.63 -3.00 12.25
C GLN A 404 16.91 -1.70 13.03
N THR A 405 18.11 -1.59 13.60
CA THR A 405 18.53 -0.42 14.40
C THR A 405 19.71 0.28 13.72
N ALA A 406 19.84 1.59 13.95
CA ALA A 406 20.99 2.33 13.46
C ALA A 406 22.30 1.71 13.98
N PHE A 407 23.26 1.55 13.08
CA PHE A 407 24.54 0.92 13.34
C PHE A 407 25.60 1.61 12.46
N ASP A 408 26.75 1.95 13.04
CA ASP A 408 27.85 2.59 12.30
C ASP A 408 29.16 2.23 12.99
N GLU A 409 29.78 1.12 12.58
CA GLU A 409 30.99 0.60 13.22
C GLU A 409 31.95 -0.01 12.21
N ARG A 410 33.22 0.07 12.55
CA ARG A 410 34.30 -0.69 11.92
C ARG A 410 34.62 -1.94 12.73
N LEU A 411 34.27 -3.11 12.19
CA LEU A 411 34.40 -4.38 12.86
C LEU A 411 35.53 -5.24 12.28
N PRO A 412 36.24 -6.04 13.12
CA PRO A 412 37.05 -7.14 12.61
C PRO A 412 36.16 -8.11 11.83
N LEU A 413 36.51 -8.44 10.60
CA LEU A 413 35.78 -9.43 9.79
C LEU A 413 36.46 -10.79 9.96
N VAL A 414 35.66 -11.82 10.22
CA VAL A 414 36.11 -13.19 10.43
C VAL A 414 35.17 -14.20 9.77
N THR A 415 35.64 -15.42 9.56
CA THR A 415 34.84 -16.57 9.13
C THR A 415 34.10 -17.20 10.30
N ALA A 416 33.11 -18.04 10.03
CA ALA A 416 32.25 -18.67 11.05
C ALA A 416 33.03 -19.47 12.10
N ASP A 417 34.09 -20.16 11.71
CA ASP A 417 34.97 -20.96 12.59
C ASP A 417 35.84 -20.10 13.54
N ALA A 418 36.06 -18.83 13.19
CA ALA A 418 36.77 -17.84 13.98
C ALA A 418 35.86 -16.81 14.67
N ALA A 419 34.55 -17.07 14.75
CA ALA A 419 33.56 -16.16 15.31
C ALA A 419 33.95 -15.69 16.71
N CYS A 420 33.80 -14.41 16.98
CA CYS A 420 34.25 -13.75 18.21
C CYS A 420 33.27 -12.69 18.67
N ALA A 421 33.29 -12.37 19.97
CA ALA A 421 32.48 -11.26 20.48
C ALA A 421 32.93 -9.92 19.87
N GLY A 422 31.95 -9.14 19.36
CA GLY A 422 32.18 -7.83 18.77
C GLY A 422 32.83 -7.86 17.36
N CYS A 423 32.80 -8.98 16.64
CA CYS A 423 33.25 -9.06 15.24
C CYS A 423 32.06 -9.15 14.27
N ALA A 424 32.30 -8.81 13.01
CA ALA A 424 31.45 -9.18 11.90
C ALA A 424 31.82 -10.58 11.44
N VAL A 425 30.82 -11.44 11.27
CA VAL A 425 31.04 -12.84 10.89
C VAL A 425 30.47 -13.10 9.51
N LEU A 426 31.35 -13.54 8.59
CA LEU A 426 30.92 -14.02 7.27
C LEU A 426 30.51 -15.49 7.41
N VAL A 427 29.25 -15.75 7.09
CA VAL A 427 28.67 -17.10 7.07
C VAL A 427 28.20 -17.46 5.67
N ARG A 428 28.23 -18.75 5.34
CA ARG A 428 27.70 -19.29 4.11
C ARG A 428 26.36 -19.97 4.38
N GLU A 429 25.43 -19.83 3.44
CA GLU A 429 24.16 -20.57 3.46
C GLU A 429 24.44 -22.08 3.63
N ASP A 430 23.71 -22.72 4.52
CA ASP A 430 23.80 -24.16 4.75
C ASP A 430 22.71 -24.88 3.93
N PRO A 431 23.02 -25.98 3.23
CA PRO A 431 22.04 -26.66 2.39
C PRO A 431 20.82 -27.23 3.12
N VAL A 432 20.93 -27.43 4.44
CA VAL A 432 19.88 -28.06 5.28
C VAL A 432 19.13 -27.04 6.11
N THR A 433 19.86 -26.10 6.75
CA THR A 433 19.30 -25.11 7.68
C THR A 433 19.12 -23.72 7.03
N GLY A 434 19.47 -23.61 5.74
CA GLY A 434 19.40 -22.35 5.02
C GLY A 434 20.30 -21.27 5.62
N ILE A 435 19.83 -20.04 5.66
CA ILE A 435 20.59 -18.91 6.22
C ILE A 435 20.41 -18.76 7.73
N ALA A 436 19.31 -19.26 8.30
CA ALA A 436 18.98 -19.03 9.70
C ALA A 436 19.95 -19.74 10.65
N GLY A 437 20.27 -21.01 10.39
CA GLY A 437 21.19 -21.79 11.24
C GLY A 437 22.56 -21.15 11.43
N PRO A 438 23.31 -20.88 10.34
CA PRO A 438 24.60 -20.20 10.42
C PRO A 438 24.54 -18.82 11.06
N ALA A 439 23.51 -18.00 10.74
CA ALA A 439 23.36 -16.67 11.32
C ALA A 439 23.11 -16.70 12.83
N GLN A 440 22.24 -17.60 13.30
CA GLN A 440 21.96 -17.78 14.73
C GLN A 440 23.20 -18.27 15.50
N GLN A 441 24.00 -19.18 14.91
CA GLN A 441 25.25 -19.64 15.53
C GLN A 441 26.26 -18.50 15.67
N ALA A 442 26.43 -17.67 14.64
CA ALA A 442 27.31 -16.51 14.68
C ALA A 442 26.86 -15.49 15.74
N ALA A 443 25.56 -15.18 15.80
CA ALA A 443 25.00 -14.28 16.80
C ALA A 443 25.17 -14.83 18.22
N ALA A 444 24.94 -16.13 18.44
CA ALA A 444 25.15 -16.80 19.72
C ALA A 444 26.63 -16.80 20.15
N ALA A 445 27.57 -16.79 19.22
CA ALA A 445 28.99 -16.63 19.50
C ALA A 445 29.40 -15.17 19.83
N GLY A 446 28.45 -14.23 19.80
CA GLY A 446 28.67 -12.84 20.18
C GLY A 446 29.01 -11.91 19.00
N ALA A 447 28.76 -12.30 17.76
CA ALA A 447 28.95 -11.44 16.60
C ALA A 447 28.20 -10.10 16.80
N ALA A 448 28.81 -9.00 16.36
CA ALA A 448 28.16 -7.68 16.31
C ALA A 448 27.36 -7.48 15.03
N ALA A 449 27.70 -8.18 13.95
CA ALA A 449 26.98 -8.23 12.69
C ALA A 449 27.22 -9.57 12.00
N VAL A 450 26.26 -10.01 11.16
CA VAL A 450 26.38 -11.24 10.37
C VAL A 450 26.23 -10.90 8.89
N LEU A 451 27.21 -11.29 8.09
CA LEU A 451 27.16 -11.20 6.63
C LEU A 451 26.92 -12.59 6.07
N VAL A 452 25.84 -12.77 5.33
CA VAL A 452 25.40 -14.07 4.81
C VAL A 452 25.61 -14.11 3.31
N MET A 453 26.33 -15.10 2.82
CA MET A 453 26.53 -15.33 1.39
C MET A 453 25.87 -16.64 0.96
N PRO A 454 25.45 -16.78 -0.30
CA PRO A 454 24.88 -18.04 -0.80
C PRO A 454 25.91 -19.17 -0.81
N ALA A 455 25.41 -20.41 -0.82
CA ALA A 455 26.26 -21.63 -0.89
C ALA A 455 27.04 -21.72 -2.20
N GLY A 456 26.48 -21.22 -3.30
CA GLY A 456 27.07 -21.16 -4.66
C GLY A 456 26.64 -19.89 -5.36
N PRO A 457 26.94 -19.75 -6.67
CA PRO A 457 26.44 -18.62 -7.47
C PRO A 457 24.94 -18.46 -7.32
N GLY A 458 24.48 -17.21 -7.19
CA GLY A 458 23.07 -16.85 -6.96
C GLY A 458 22.88 -15.89 -5.78
N ALA A 459 21.64 -15.72 -5.35
CA ALA A 459 21.20 -14.81 -4.29
C ALA A 459 20.96 -15.52 -2.95
N VAL A 460 20.90 -14.75 -1.88
CA VAL A 460 20.43 -15.16 -0.55
C VAL A 460 19.06 -14.53 -0.30
N HIS A 461 18.13 -15.34 0.18
CA HIS A 461 16.81 -14.88 0.55
C HIS A 461 16.26 -15.65 1.76
N GLY A 462 15.42 -15.00 2.56
CA GLY A 462 14.77 -15.59 3.73
C GLY A 462 15.02 -14.80 5.00
N SER A 463 14.63 -15.38 6.16
CA SER A 463 14.77 -14.76 7.48
C SER A 463 15.82 -15.45 8.32
N VAL A 464 16.57 -14.67 9.09
CA VAL A 464 17.55 -15.20 10.06
C VAL A 464 16.95 -15.50 11.44
N GLY A 465 15.64 -15.26 11.64
CA GLY A 465 14.92 -15.75 12.84
C GLY A 465 15.13 -14.93 14.12
N GLY A 466 15.35 -13.62 14.05
CA GLY A 466 15.36 -12.76 15.23
C GLY A 466 16.66 -12.79 16.05
N ILE A 467 17.80 -12.56 15.41
CA ILE A 467 19.13 -12.71 16.02
C ILE A 467 19.63 -11.49 16.83
N GLY A 468 18.89 -10.38 16.87
CA GLY A 468 19.23 -9.22 17.70
C GLY A 468 20.45 -8.39 17.26
N VAL A 469 21.12 -8.76 16.17
CA VAL A 469 22.21 -8.02 15.52
C VAL A 469 21.90 -7.82 14.04
N PRO A 470 22.49 -6.82 13.35
CA PRO A 470 22.31 -6.67 11.92
C PRO A 470 22.71 -7.93 11.15
N ALA A 471 21.84 -8.36 10.22
CA ALA A 471 22.12 -9.45 9.30
C ALA A 471 21.98 -8.96 7.86
N LEU A 472 22.97 -9.25 7.03
CA LEU A 472 23.11 -8.72 5.69
C LEU A 472 23.31 -9.85 4.69
N ALA A 473 22.50 -9.89 3.65
CA ALA A 473 22.74 -10.72 2.47
C ALA A 473 23.81 -10.09 1.60
N LEU A 474 24.74 -10.88 1.13
CA LEU A 474 25.72 -10.48 0.12
C LEU A 474 25.48 -11.23 -1.19
N PRO A 475 25.70 -10.59 -2.35
CA PRO A 475 25.88 -11.31 -3.60
C PRO A 475 27.02 -12.33 -3.48
N TYR A 476 26.92 -13.45 -4.22
CA TYR A 476 27.96 -14.50 -4.19
C TYR A 476 29.38 -13.95 -4.52
N ALA A 477 29.47 -13.07 -5.51
CA ALA A 477 30.76 -12.48 -5.91
C ALA A 477 31.40 -11.66 -4.79
N ASP A 478 30.61 -10.87 -4.05
CA ASP A 478 31.08 -10.08 -2.91
C ASP A 478 31.52 -10.98 -1.76
N GLY A 479 30.69 -11.98 -1.40
CA GLY A 479 31.03 -12.97 -0.40
C GLY A 479 32.30 -13.75 -0.71
N ALA A 480 32.46 -14.21 -1.95
CA ALA A 480 33.67 -14.90 -2.42
C ALA A 480 34.93 -14.01 -2.34
N THR A 481 34.77 -12.72 -2.68
CA THR A 481 35.84 -11.73 -2.54
C THR A 481 36.28 -11.57 -1.07
N LEU A 482 35.29 -11.52 -0.15
CA LEU A 482 35.59 -11.44 1.28
C LEU A 482 36.27 -12.70 1.82
N GLU A 483 35.85 -13.90 1.42
CA GLU A 483 36.51 -15.16 1.77
C GLU A 483 37.97 -15.20 1.30
N GLU A 484 38.25 -14.78 0.07
CA GLU A 484 39.58 -14.71 -0.45
C GLU A 484 40.49 -13.75 0.34
N ARG A 485 39.91 -12.61 0.78
CA ARG A 485 40.64 -11.67 1.64
C ARG A 485 40.94 -12.25 2.99
N LEU A 486 39.95 -12.90 3.62
CA LEU A 486 40.14 -13.56 4.92
C LEU A 486 41.21 -14.65 4.86
N ARG A 487 41.31 -15.39 3.73
CA ARG A 487 42.41 -16.37 3.52
C ARG A 487 43.77 -15.72 3.41
N ARG A 488 43.86 -14.47 2.93
CA ARG A 488 45.12 -13.72 2.81
C ARG A 488 45.55 -13.07 4.13
N GLY A 489 44.64 -12.88 5.09
CA GLY A 489 44.97 -12.29 6.35
C GLY A 489 43.81 -11.60 7.04
N ARG A 490 44.12 -10.91 8.13
CA ARG A 490 43.10 -10.14 8.88
C ARG A 490 42.60 -8.96 8.08
N THR A 491 41.30 -8.75 8.12
CA THR A 491 40.64 -7.58 7.53
C THR A 491 39.55 -7.03 8.46
N SER A 492 39.04 -5.86 8.16
CA SER A 492 37.88 -5.25 8.84
C SER A 492 36.86 -4.82 7.82
N VAL A 493 35.62 -4.78 8.23
CA VAL A 493 34.51 -4.20 7.45
C VAL A 493 34.04 -2.92 8.12
N ASP A 494 33.90 -1.85 7.33
CA ASP A 494 33.19 -0.65 7.72
C ASP A 494 31.72 -0.90 7.39
N LEU A 495 30.82 -0.83 8.35
CA LEU A 495 29.41 -1.17 8.20
C LEU A 495 28.53 -0.06 8.78
N THR A 496 27.69 0.49 7.93
CA THR A 496 26.64 1.45 8.32
C THR A 496 25.26 0.89 7.98
N VAL A 497 24.35 0.87 8.95
CA VAL A 497 22.94 0.52 8.77
C VAL A 497 22.09 1.73 9.17
N THR A 498 21.29 2.20 8.23
CA THR A 498 20.33 3.31 8.43
C THR A 498 18.92 2.73 8.30
N PRO A 499 18.20 2.49 9.40
CA PRO A 499 16.95 1.75 9.36
C PRO A 499 15.81 2.47 8.64
N LEU A 500 15.91 3.79 8.52
CA LEU A 500 14.93 4.64 7.82
C LEU A 500 15.65 5.51 6.82
N THR A 501 15.10 5.60 5.62
CA THR A 501 15.68 6.45 4.57
C THR A 501 15.60 7.94 4.95
N PRO A 502 16.71 8.69 4.89
CA PRO A 502 16.71 10.13 5.13
C PRO A 502 16.17 10.94 3.94
N TYR A 503 16.09 10.36 2.77
CA TYR A 503 15.46 10.93 1.57
C TYR A 503 14.98 9.83 0.64
N LEU A 504 14.01 10.18 -0.20
CA LEU A 504 13.55 9.31 -1.28
C LEU A 504 13.20 10.11 -2.53
N TYR A 505 13.11 9.40 -3.65
CA TYR A 505 12.56 9.87 -4.91
C TYR A 505 11.32 9.02 -5.23
N ASP A 506 10.20 9.67 -5.49
CA ASP A 506 8.98 9.07 -6.03
C ASP A 506 8.81 9.51 -7.48
N LEU A 507 9.14 8.64 -8.40
CA LEU A 507 9.20 8.91 -9.83
C LEU A 507 8.01 8.25 -10.53
N ALA A 508 7.17 9.04 -11.19
CA ALA A 508 6.16 8.57 -12.12
C ALA A 508 6.64 8.84 -13.54
N LEU A 509 6.87 7.77 -14.28
CA LEU A 509 7.35 7.83 -15.66
C LEU A 509 6.20 7.40 -16.58
N HIS A 510 6.10 7.97 -17.76
CA HIS A 510 4.99 7.70 -18.67
C HIS A 510 5.48 7.61 -20.11
N GLU A 511 5.28 6.44 -20.71
CA GLU A 511 5.61 6.15 -22.11
C GLU A 511 4.30 5.86 -22.88
N PRO A 512 3.79 6.85 -23.61
CA PRO A 512 2.56 6.67 -24.37
C PRO A 512 2.78 5.93 -25.68
N GLY A 513 1.84 5.09 -26.04
CA GLY A 513 1.68 4.48 -27.36
C GLY A 513 2.45 3.20 -27.58
N GLY A 514 3.60 2.94 -26.91
CA GLY A 514 4.42 1.77 -27.15
C GLY A 514 5.48 1.55 -26.07
N LEU A 515 6.39 0.61 -26.32
CA LEU A 515 7.53 0.33 -25.45
C LEU A 515 8.82 0.83 -26.15
N PRO A 516 9.42 1.95 -25.69
CA PRO A 516 10.55 2.56 -26.38
C PRO A 516 11.84 1.71 -26.24
N ALA A 517 12.77 1.95 -27.14
CA ALA A 517 14.09 1.28 -27.16
C ALA A 517 15.11 1.87 -26.19
N ASP A 518 14.76 2.94 -25.47
CA ASP A 518 15.57 3.55 -24.42
C ASP A 518 14.67 3.90 -23.24
N LEU A 519 14.97 3.35 -22.07
CA LEU A 519 14.28 3.54 -20.82
C LEU A 519 15.27 3.89 -19.69
N SER A 520 16.35 4.58 -20.09
CA SER A 520 17.32 5.14 -19.17
C SER A 520 16.94 6.58 -18.83
N TYR A 521 16.43 6.79 -17.63
CA TYR A 521 15.98 8.10 -17.16
C TYR A 521 17.07 8.77 -16.34
N ASP A 522 17.49 9.94 -16.78
CA ASP A 522 18.48 10.76 -16.07
C ASP A 522 17.73 11.91 -15.39
N ILE A 523 17.37 11.68 -14.12
CA ILE A 523 16.53 12.60 -13.34
C ILE A 523 17.41 13.70 -12.78
N ASP A 524 17.08 14.95 -13.02
CA ASP A 524 17.72 16.09 -12.40
C ASP A 524 16.82 16.82 -11.39
N ASN A 525 17.28 17.92 -10.81
CA ASN A 525 16.54 18.65 -9.79
C ASN A 525 15.33 19.41 -10.35
N ASP A 526 15.27 19.63 -11.66
CA ASP A 526 14.17 20.34 -12.32
C ASP A 526 13.03 19.36 -12.68
N ASP A 527 13.30 18.05 -12.67
CA ASP A 527 12.29 17.01 -12.91
C ASP A 527 11.48 16.64 -11.66
N VAL A 528 11.90 17.10 -10.48
CA VAL A 528 11.32 16.71 -9.20
C VAL A 528 11.10 17.89 -8.26
N ARG A 529 9.96 17.93 -7.61
CA ARG A 529 9.69 18.83 -6.51
C ARG A 529 10.31 18.31 -5.22
N ARG A 530 11.16 19.12 -4.56
CA ARG A 530 11.71 18.81 -3.24
C ARG A 530 10.75 19.24 -2.15
N ILE A 531 10.46 18.34 -1.18
CA ILE A 531 9.55 18.58 -0.07
C ILE A 531 10.20 18.07 1.22
N ASP A 532 10.26 18.93 2.25
CA ASP A 532 10.69 18.54 3.58
C ASP A 532 9.50 18.00 4.37
N GLN A 533 9.44 16.69 4.58
CA GLN A 533 8.39 16.01 5.34
C GLN A 533 8.69 16.06 6.83
N GLN A 534 7.70 16.41 7.64
CA GLN A 534 7.76 16.40 9.10
C GLN A 534 6.67 15.46 9.65
N PHE A 535 7.06 14.36 10.24
CA PHE A 535 6.13 13.37 10.80
C PHE A 535 6.01 13.57 12.31
N HIS A 536 5.00 14.30 12.75
CA HIS A 536 4.82 14.63 14.16
C HIS A 536 4.47 13.41 15.01
N SER A 537 4.83 13.45 16.29
CA SER A 537 4.51 12.43 17.29
C SER A 537 3.59 13.00 18.35
N ASP A 538 2.86 12.13 19.03
CA ASP A 538 2.09 12.43 20.24
C ASP A 538 2.89 12.29 21.55
N GLY A 539 4.21 12.12 21.46
CA GLY A 539 5.11 11.86 22.57
C GLY A 539 5.34 10.38 22.88
N THR A 540 4.57 9.46 22.27
CA THR A 540 4.77 8.01 22.45
C THR A 540 5.73 7.42 21.42
N GLY A 541 5.95 8.13 20.30
CA GLY A 541 6.67 7.62 19.14
C GLY A 541 5.92 6.51 18.44
N GLY A 542 6.53 5.93 17.43
CA GLY A 542 5.98 4.75 16.77
C GLY A 542 6.18 4.76 15.26
N THR A 543 6.09 3.56 14.70
CA THR A 543 6.13 3.37 13.26
C THR A 543 4.73 3.52 12.69
N MET A 544 4.61 4.30 11.63
CA MET A 544 3.48 4.32 10.70
C MET A 544 3.91 3.73 9.37
N PHE A 545 2.95 3.42 8.54
CA PHE A 545 3.20 3.08 7.15
C PHE A 545 2.71 4.21 6.26
N GLU A 546 3.43 4.45 5.19
CA GLU A 546 3.02 5.40 4.17
C GLU A 546 2.83 4.71 2.83
N THR A 547 1.96 5.29 2.00
CA THR A 547 1.91 5.05 0.58
C THR A 547 1.84 6.37 -0.15
N ARG A 548 2.56 6.50 -1.27
CA ARG A 548 2.39 7.58 -2.24
C ARG A 548 2.34 6.97 -3.62
N TYR A 549 1.31 7.31 -4.37
CA TYR A 549 1.11 6.76 -5.70
C TYR A 549 0.46 7.81 -6.62
N PRO A 550 0.80 7.80 -7.92
CA PRO A 550 0.16 8.67 -8.89
C PRO A 550 -1.26 8.18 -9.22
N THR A 551 -2.19 9.11 -9.41
CA THR A 551 -3.58 8.84 -9.79
C THR A 551 -3.89 9.23 -11.23
N ALA A 552 -3.00 9.97 -11.89
CA ALA A 552 -3.07 10.44 -13.26
C ALA A 552 -1.66 10.48 -13.87
N PRO A 553 -1.49 10.44 -15.22
CA PRO A 553 -2.55 10.64 -16.23
C PRO A 553 -3.39 9.40 -16.54
N CYS A 554 -2.93 8.19 -16.18
CA CYS A 554 -3.55 6.94 -16.66
C CYS A 554 -4.88 6.59 -16.00
N ARG A 555 -5.26 7.21 -14.90
CA ARG A 555 -6.33 6.73 -14.00
C ARG A 555 -6.19 5.26 -13.58
N CYS A 556 -5.00 4.73 -13.68
CA CYS A 556 -4.66 3.39 -13.25
C CYS A 556 -4.53 3.42 -11.73
N SER A 557 -5.30 2.60 -11.04
CA SER A 557 -5.05 2.30 -9.63
C SER A 557 -3.82 1.39 -9.55
N LEU A 558 -2.64 2.00 -9.53
CA LEU A 558 -1.40 1.25 -9.27
C LEU A 558 -1.41 0.86 -7.79
N THR A 559 -1.10 -0.39 -7.50
CA THR A 559 -1.13 -0.91 -6.12
C THR A 559 -0.14 -0.16 -5.25
N PRO A 560 -0.59 0.63 -4.27
CA PRO A 560 0.30 1.37 -3.39
C PRO A 560 1.03 0.42 -2.43
N ILE A 561 2.31 0.68 -2.23
CA ILE A 561 3.18 -0.14 -1.40
C ILE A 561 3.52 0.59 -0.11
N LEU A 562 3.49 -0.17 0.98
CA LEU A 562 3.78 0.33 2.31
C LEU A 562 5.28 0.54 2.52
N SER A 563 5.65 1.74 2.92
CA SER A 563 6.98 2.05 3.43
C SER A 563 6.89 2.49 4.88
N PRO A 564 7.77 2.02 5.77
CA PRO A 564 7.74 2.44 7.17
C PRO A 564 8.23 3.88 7.33
N VAL A 565 7.53 4.64 8.19
CA VAL A 565 7.87 6.00 8.59
C VAL A 565 7.83 6.07 10.11
N GLN A 566 8.81 6.74 10.71
CA GLN A 566 8.85 6.94 12.16
C GLN A 566 8.26 8.31 12.52
N THR A 567 7.30 8.35 13.45
CA THR A 567 6.82 9.62 14.02
C THR A 567 7.89 10.28 14.87
N GLY A 568 7.91 11.60 14.92
CA GLY A 568 8.96 12.39 15.57
C GLY A 568 10.20 12.60 14.70
N THR A 569 10.14 12.33 13.39
CA THR A 569 11.29 12.45 12.46
C THR A 569 10.97 13.33 11.25
N THR A 570 12.02 13.67 10.51
CA THR A 570 11.93 14.40 9.24
C THR A 570 12.54 13.56 8.11
N ARG A 571 12.09 13.80 6.87
CA ARG A 571 12.65 13.22 5.66
C ARG A 571 12.55 14.21 4.50
N VAL A 572 13.44 14.10 3.53
CA VAL A 572 13.36 14.86 2.28
C VAL A 572 12.79 13.97 1.19
N ASP A 573 11.70 14.37 0.59
CA ASP A 573 11.09 13.69 -0.54
C ASP A 573 11.31 14.49 -1.82
N TYR A 574 11.65 13.81 -2.90
CA TYR A 574 11.72 14.33 -4.25
C TYR A 574 10.65 13.62 -5.09
N VAL A 575 9.65 14.35 -5.56
CA VAL A 575 8.48 13.79 -6.23
C VAL A 575 8.41 14.35 -7.65
N SER A 576 8.17 13.50 -8.65
CA SER A 576 8.09 13.92 -10.06
C SER A 576 7.19 15.13 -10.25
N ASP A 577 7.76 16.17 -10.89
CA ASP A 577 7.09 17.40 -11.33
C ASP A 577 6.86 17.35 -12.85
N ASN A 578 5.97 16.48 -13.29
CA ASN A 578 5.66 16.25 -14.70
C ASN A 578 4.13 16.25 -14.97
N GLY A 579 3.37 16.92 -14.11
CA GLY A 579 1.90 16.95 -14.17
C GLY A 579 1.22 15.69 -13.63
N SER A 580 1.96 14.75 -13.06
CA SER A 580 1.38 13.62 -12.34
C SER A 580 0.64 14.09 -11.10
N VAL A 581 -0.56 13.56 -10.87
CA VAL A 581 -1.35 13.84 -9.68
C VAL A 581 -1.14 12.70 -8.69
N TRP A 582 -0.70 13.05 -7.50
CA TRP A 582 -0.30 12.09 -6.47
C TRP A 582 -1.26 12.10 -5.29
N GLN A 583 -1.45 10.93 -4.67
CA GLN A 583 -2.07 10.80 -3.36
C GLN A 583 -1.07 10.23 -2.37
N HIS A 584 -0.94 10.89 -1.22
CA HIS A 584 -0.08 10.45 -0.12
C HIS A 584 -0.92 10.12 1.10
N GLN A 585 -0.66 8.98 1.73
CA GLN A 585 -1.40 8.50 2.90
C GLN A 585 -0.44 7.97 3.96
N LEU A 586 -0.80 8.19 5.22
CA LEU A 586 -0.17 7.58 6.38
C LEU A 586 -1.19 6.73 7.13
N PHE A 587 -0.79 5.59 7.63
CA PHE A 587 -1.66 4.76 8.45
C PHE A 587 -0.91 3.83 9.41
N ARG A 588 -1.60 3.50 10.49
CA ARG A 588 -1.31 2.41 11.42
C ARG A 588 -2.65 1.86 11.91
N PRO A 589 -2.71 0.69 12.58
CA PRO A 589 -3.97 0.18 13.10
C PRO A 589 -4.73 1.25 13.93
N GLY A 590 -5.95 1.59 13.49
CA GLY A 590 -6.83 2.56 14.14
C GLY A 590 -6.55 4.05 13.87
N LEU A 591 -5.57 4.38 13.03
CA LEU A 591 -5.30 5.76 12.60
C LEU A 591 -4.95 5.80 11.11
N THR A 592 -5.69 6.56 10.34
CA THR A 592 -5.37 6.87 8.94
C THR A 592 -5.35 8.37 8.74
N MET A 593 -4.48 8.83 7.84
CA MET A 593 -4.38 10.23 7.42
C MET A 593 -4.02 10.27 5.94
N ARG A 594 -4.65 11.15 5.17
CA ARG A 594 -4.36 11.33 3.74
C ARG A 594 -4.44 12.78 3.33
N ASP A 595 -3.68 13.15 2.30
CA ASP A 595 -3.85 14.40 1.59
C ASP A 595 -4.96 14.28 0.52
N GLY A 596 -5.32 15.39 -0.10
CA GLY A 596 -6.03 15.40 -1.37
C GLY A 596 -5.10 14.97 -2.51
N ALA A 597 -5.64 14.32 -3.55
CA ALA A 597 -4.86 14.08 -4.76
C ALA A 597 -4.46 15.42 -5.40
N GLN A 598 -3.16 15.66 -5.57
CA GLN A 598 -2.61 16.93 -6.03
C GLN A 598 -1.33 16.74 -6.86
N PRO A 599 -1.02 17.65 -7.81
CA PRO A 599 0.30 17.67 -8.41
C PRO A 599 1.34 18.17 -7.39
N TYR A 600 2.58 17.81 -7.61
CA TYR A 600 3.74 18.40 -6.91
C TYR A 600 4.46 19.28 -7.91
N ASP A 601 4.34 20.59 -7.74
CA ASP A 601 4.83 21.64 -8.63
C ASP A 601 5.39 22.82 -7.82
N ASP A 602 5.73 23.93 -8.50
CA ASP A 602 6.25 25.14 -7.87
C ASP A 602 5.28 25.79 -6.85
N GLU A 603 3.98 25.52 -6.95
CA GLU A 603 2.98 26.04 -6.01
C GLU A 603 2.87 25.16 -4.74
N SER A 604 3.42 23.95 -4.78
CA SER A 604 3.42 23.01 -3.67
C SER A 604 4.30 23.51 -2.51
N PRO A 605 3.90 23.32 -1.24
CA PRO A 605 4.66 23.80 -0.09
C PRO A 605 6.04 23.12 0.01
N ASP A 606 7.06 23.87 0.42
CA ASP A 606 8.41 23.36 0.69
C ASP A 606 8.45 22.39 1.88
N THR A 607 7.50 22.51 2.80
CA THR A 607 7.41 21.69 4.01
C THR A 607 5.98 21.22 4.20
N VAL A 608 5.81 19.93 4.51
CA VAL A 608 4.52 19.32 4.82
C VAL A 608 4.59 18.68 6.20
N ASP A 609 3.66 19.11 7.06
CA ASP A 609 3.51 18.62 8.43
C ASP A 609 2.44 17.52 8.49
N TRP A 610 2.83 16.30 8.79
CA TRP A 610 1.92 15.19 9.01
C TRP A 610 1.66 15.00 10.50
N LEU A 611 0.39 14.76 10.85
CA LEU A 611 -0.04 14.47 12.22
C LEU A 611 0.23 15.61 13.22
N ALA A 612 0.48 16.82 12.74
CA ALA A 612 0.63 17.98 13.60
C ALA A 612 -0.71 18.26 14.31
N GLY A 613 -0.75 18.08 15.63
CA GLY A 613 -1.98 18.15 16.42
C GLY A 613 -2.53 19.55 16.64
N PRO A 614 -3.76 19.66 17.15
CA PRO A 614 -4.59 18.57 17.68
C PRO A 614 -5.30 17.79 16.56
N LEU A 615 -5.32 16.46 16.64
CA LEU A 615 -6.07 15.61 15.72
C LEU A 615 -7.53 15.56 16.17
N VAL A 616 -8.38 16.30 15.45
CA VAL A 616 -9.82 16.47 15.78
C VAL A 616 -10.63 16.66 14.51
N PRO A 617 -11.96 16.46 14.51
CA PRO A 617 -12.79 16.77 13.35
C PRO A 617 -12.56 18.21 12.87
N GLY A 618 -12.37 18.38 11.56
CA GLY A 618 -12.07 19.66 10.95
C GLY A 618 -12.34 19.67 9.45
N LEU A 619 -12.19 20.82 8.82
CA LEU A 619 -12.37 20.96 7.37
C LEU A 619 -11.02 20.74 6.67
N PRO A 620 -10.89 19.74 5.78
CA PRO A 620 -9.72 19.60 4.90
C PRO A 620 -9.46 20.85 4.07
N ARG A 621 -8.19 21.13 3.80
CA ARG A 621 -7.77 22.27 2.98
C ARG A 621 -7.31 21.81 1.59
N HIS A 622 -7.21 22.77 0.66
CA HIS A 622 -6.64 22.55 -0.68
C HIS A 622 -7.38 21.56 -1.58
N LEU A 623 -8.65 21.25 -1.25
CA LEU A 623 -9.50 20.47 -2.13
C LEU A 623 -10.28 21.38 -3.08
N PRO A 624 -10.32 21.12 -4.39
CA PRO A 624 -11.23 21.81 -5.29
C PRO A 624 -12.69 21.45 -5.00
N VAL A 625 -13.61 22.37 -5.27
CA VAL A 625 -15.04 22.23 -4.90
C VAL A 625 -15.74 21.05 -5.57
N ASP A 626 -15.26 20.61 -6.73
CA ASP A 626 -15.72 19.45 -7.47
C ASP A 626 -15.07 18.13 -7.01
N HIS A 627 -14.11 18.22 -6.08
CA HIS A 627 -13.50 17.02 -5.50
C HIS A 627 -14.52 16.26 -4.67
N TRP A 628 -14.60 14.93 -4.85
CA TRP A 628 -15.58 14.08 -4.17
C TRP A 628 -15.51 14.10 -2.62
N GLN A 629 -14.40 14.54 -2.04
CA GLN A 629 -14.19 14.71 -0.60
C GLN A 629 -14.31 16.15 -0.13
N PHE A 630 -14.77 17.09 -0.96
CA PHE A 630 -14.93 18.48 -0.53
C PHE A 630 -15.86 18.57 0.68
N PRO A 631 -15.48 19.23 1.78
CA PRO A 631 -16.11 19.00 3.08
C PRO A 631 -17.52 19.58 3.21
N GLY A 632 -17.91 20.53 2.39
CA GLY A 632 -19.27 21.10 2.46
C GLY A 632 -19.66 21.97 1.27
N LEU A 633 -20.70 21.56 0.55
CA LEU A 633 -21.21 22.28 -0.63
C LEU A 633 -22.72 22.19 -0.74
N THR A 634 -23.31 23.07 -1.57
CA THR A 634 -24.66 22.90 -2.12
C THR A 634 -24.55 22.52 -3.59
N GLN A 635 -25.40 21.61 -4.04
CA GLN A 635 -25.50 21.19 -5.43
C GLN A 635 -26.89 20.61 -5.70
N ASP A 636 -27.53 20.99 -6.82
CA ASP A 636 -28.86 20.48 -7.23
C ASP A 636 -29.91 20.59 -6.12
N GLY A 637 -29.94 21.68 -5.34
CA GLY A 637 -30.84 21.88 -4.22
C GLY A 637 -30.56 21.02 -2.97
N SER A 638 -29.45 20.30 -2.94
CA SER A 638 -29.01 19.49 -1.81
C SER A 638 -27.88 20.18 -1.03
N LEU A 639 -27.90 20.05 0.27
CA LEU A 639 -26.77 20.32 1.16
C LEU A 639 -25.98 19.03 1.31
N ILE A 640 -24.71 19.05 0.96
CA ILE A 640 -23.79 17.90 1.01
C ILE A 640 -22.66 18.23 1.97
N LEU A 641 -22.51 17.42 3.01
CA LEU A 641 -21.44 17.49 4.01
C LEU A 641 -20.59 16.23 3.94
N ARG A 642 -19.26 16.39 4.02
CA ARG A 642 -18.27 15.31 4.03
C ARG A 642 -17.12 15.67 4.97
N VAL A 643 -17.46 16.07 6.19
CA VAL A 643 -16.48 16.44 7.20
C VAL A 643 -15.86 15.17 7.79
N PRO A 644 -14.53 14.95 7.67
CA PRO A 644 -13.87 13.73 8.13
C PRO A 644 -13.85 13.62 9.65
N ALA A 645 -13.60 12.43 10.16
CA ALA A 645 -13.52 12.16 11.60
C ALA A 645 -12.39 12.92 12.28
N LEU A 646 -11.32 13.24 11.55
CA LEU A 646 -10.24 14.10 12.02
C LEU A 646 -9.54 14.84 10.87
N THR A 647 -8.86 15.92 11.24
CA THR A 647 -7.84 16.59 10.42
C THR A 647 -6.62 16.92 11.27
N ASP A 648 -5.47 17.10 10.64
CA ASP A 648 -4.30 17.72 11.25
C ASP A 648 -4.20 19.22 10.91
N THR A 649 -3.15 19.88 11.36
CA THR A 649 -2.95 21.32 11.11
C THR A 649 -2.62 21.63 9.65
N ALA A 650 -2.13 20.69 8.86
CA ALA A 650 -1.91 20.86 7.42
C ALA A 650 -3.22 20.76 6.63
N GLY A 651 -4.25 20.14 7.20
CA GLY A 651 -5.56 19.94 6.59
C GLY A 651 -5.71 18.59 5.91
N HIS A 652 -4.84 17.63 6.21
CA HIS A 652 -5.03 16.24 5.80
C HIS A 652 -6.28 15.68 6.48
N ALA A 653 -7.00 14.82 5.77
CA ALA A 653 -8.20 14.16 6.26
C ALA A 653 -7.89 12.76 6.81
N GLY A 654 -8.60 12.32 7.85
CA GLY A 654 -8.36 10.98 8.36
C GLY A 654 -9.41 10.45 9.32
N ASN A 655 -9.10 9.28 9.88
CA ASN A 655 -9.92 8.58 10.85
C ASN A 655 -9.13 8.18 12.08
N LEU A 656 -9.74 8.35 13.26
CA LEU A 656 -9.19 7.94 14.55
C LEU A 656 -10.34 7.75 15.55
N GLY A 657 -10.47 6.57 16.14
CA GLY A 657 -11.49 6.30 17.16
C GLY A 657 -12.91 6.35 16.62
N THR A 658 -13.81 6.99 17.35
CA THR A 658 -15.25 7.11 17.04
C THR A 658 -15.63 8.58 16.92
N THR A 659 -16.37 8.92 15.86
CA THR A 659 -16.96 10.25 15.68
C THR A 659 -18.43 10.09 15.31
N THR A 660 -19.31 10.73 16.07
CA THR A 660 -20.75 10.78 15.84
C THR A 660 -21.20 12.23 15.79
N GLY A 661 -22.37 12.50 15.23
CA GLY A 661 -22.80 13.88 15.12
C GLY A 661 -24.29 14.09 14.91
N ARG A 662 -24.67 15.37 14.80
CA ARG A 662 -26.04 15.81 14.52
C ARG A 662 -26.01 16.98 13.57
N LEU A 663 -26.94 16.97 12.63
CA LEU A 663 -27.21 18.09 11.73
C LEU A 663 -28.56 18.73 12.10
N LEU A 664 -28.53 20.04 12.39
CA LEU A 664 -29.71 20.82 12.76
C LEU A 664 -29.93 21.90 11.71
N ARG A 665 -31.20 22.21 11.47
CA ARG A 665 -31.67 23.34 10.65
C ARG A 665 -32.57 24.24 11.49
N ASP A 666 -32.23 25.52 11.63
CA ASP A 666 -32.93 26.51 12.47
C ASP A 666 -33.18 26.01 13.93
N GLY A 667 -32.27 25.17 14.44
CA GLY A 667 -32.30 24.56 15.78
C GLY A 667 -33.06 23.24 15.87
N GLU A 668 -33.74 22.80 14.83
CA GLU A 668 -34.43 21.49 14.77
C GLU A 668 -33.52 20.42 14.20
N LEU A 669 -33.52 19.22 14.78
CA LEU A 669 -32.75 18.06 14.33
C LEU A 669 -33.25 17.60 12.95
N VAL A 670 -32.35 17.54 11.98
CA VAL A 670 -32.60 17.02 10.62
C VAL A 670 -32.14 15.57 10.52
N GLU A 671 -30.92 15.29 11.01
CA GLU A 671 -30.30 13.98 10.91
C GLU A 671 -29.33 13.72 12.07
N GLU A 672 -29.34 12.48 12.58
CA GLU A 672 -28.27 11.96 13.44
C GLU A 672 -27.23 11.23 12.59
N LEU A 673 -25.96 11.59 12.76
CA LEU A 673 -24.85 11.09 11.96
C LEU A 673 -24.12 9.98 12.73
N GLY A 674 -24.18 8.77 12.21
CA GLY A 674 -23.52 7.61 12.81
C GLY A 674 -22.02 7.56 12.59
N PHE A 675 -21.53 8.34 11.62
CA PHE A 675 -20.11 8.38 11.26
C PHE A 675 -19.71 9.78 10.79
N ALA A 676 -18.75 10.39 11.49
CA ALA A 676 -18.19 11.71 11.14
C ALA A 676 -19.26 12.78 10.78
N GLY A 677 -18.96 13.69 9.88
CA GLY A 677 -19.88 14.75 9.42
C GLY A 677 -20.40 14.49 8.01
N PHE A 678 -20.82 13.27 7.67
CA PHE A 678 -21.35 12.90 6.37
C PHE A 678 -22.87 13.00 6.33
N ALA A 679 -23.40 13.89 5.47
CA ALA A 679 -24.83 14.04 5.24
C ALA A 679 -25.11 14.48 3.82
N THR A 680 -26.27 14.08 3.29
CA THR A 680 -26.84 14.64 2.06
C THR A 680 -28.33 14.84 2.29
N VAL A 681 -28.74 16.09 2.43
CA VAL A 681 -30.10 16.47 2.75
C VAL A 681 -30.62 17.61 1.85
N PRO A 682 -31.92 17.75 1.63
CA PRO A 682 -32.44 18.91 0.90
C PRO A 682 -32.06 20.23 1.57
N ALA A 683 -31.45 21.15 0.82
CA ALA A 683 -31.06 22.46 1.34
C ALA A 683 -32.26 23.37 1.65
N GLY A 684 -33.37 23.16 0.91
CA GLY A 684 -34.65 23.90 1.04
C GLY A 684 -34.67 25.17 0.20
N ASP A 685 -35.91 25.69 -0.05
CA ASP A 685 -36.17 26.80 -0.97
C ASP A 685 -35.76 28.18 -0.41
N ALA A 686 -35.42 28.30 0.85
CA ALA A 686 -35.03 29.52 1.52
C ALA A 686 -33.79 29.34 2.37
N PRO A 687 -32.92 30.37 2.48
CA PRO A 687 -31.74 30.33 3.36
C PRO A 687 -32.14 30.05 4.81
N ALA A 688 -31.52 29.05 5.40
CA ALA A 688 -31.70 28.63 6.78
C ALA A 688 -30.35 28.65 7.55
N THR A 689 -30.42 28.62 8.88
CA THR A 689 -29.26 28.45 9.72
C THR A 689 -29.04 26.98 9.97
N TRP A 690 -27.91 26.47 9.51
CA TRP A 690 -27.48 25.08 9.72
C TRP A 690 -26.44 24.99 10.82
N ARG A 691 -26.51 23.94 11.61
CA ARG A 691 -25.52 23.62 12.64
C ARG A 691 -25.14 22.15 12.56
N LEU A 692 -23.87 21.89 12.25
CA LEU A 692 -23.25 20.56 12.32
C LEU A 692 -22.52 20.44 13.64
N GLU A 693 -22.86 19.45 14.45
CA GLU A 693 -22.20 19.14 15.73
C GLU A 693 -21.57 17.76 15.63
N LEU A 694 -20.29 17.64 15.96
CA LEU A 694 -19.57 16.38 16.02
C LEU A 694 -18.94 16.18 17.39
N GLU A 695 -19.04 14.94 17.90
CA GLU A 695 -18.35 14.46 19.08
C GLU A 695 -17.37 13.37 18.67
N HIS A 696 -16.11 13.46 19.14
CA HIS A 696 -15.09 12.47 18.84
C HIS A 696 -14.47 11.93 20.13
N SER A 697 -14.01 10.67 20.06
CA SER A 697 -13.24 10.05 21.13
C SER A 697 -12.35 8.92 20.62
N HIS A 698 -11.18 8.76 21.22
CA HIS A 698 -10.26 7.66 20.95
C HIS A 698 -9.47 7.31 22.20
N THR A 699 -8.79 6.17 22.17
CA THR A 699 -7.99 5.74 23.31
C THR A 699 -6.58 6.34 23.25
N PRO A 700 -5.92 6.59 24.41
CA PRO A 700 -4.53 7.07 24.44
C PRO A 700 -3.54 6.11 23.75
N GLN A 701 -3.87 4.81 23.59
CA GLN A 701 -3.05 3.84 22.86
C GLN A 701 -3.12 4.05 21.35
N GLN A 702 -4.21 4.60 20.84
CA GLN A 702 -4.33 4.97 19.43
C GLN A 702 -3.57 6.26 19.13
N TRP A 703 -3.73 7.29 19.98
CA TRP A 703 -3.03 8.58 19.95
C TRP A 703 -3.12 9.25 21.31
N ALA A 704 -2.01 9.67 21.91
CA ALA A 704 -1.98 10.06 23.32
C ALA A 704 -2.63 11.41 23.63
N SER A 705 -2.78 12.30 22.63
CA SER A 705 -3.35 13.64 22.81
C SER A 705 -4.72 13.78 22.12
N ALA A 706 -5.46 14.82 22.42
CA ALA A 706 -6.79 15.15 21.88
C ALA A 706 -7.81 13.98 21.98
N THR A 707 -7.75 13.24 23.08
CA THR A 707 -8.46 11.95 23.26
C THR A 707 -9.98 12.04 23.21
N SER A 708 -10.56 13.22 23.37
CA SER A 708 -11.99 13.48 23.18
C SER A 708 -12.27 14.96 22.97
N GLY A 709 -13.42 15.26 22.37
CA GLY A 709 -13.85 16.64 22.20
C GLY A 709 -15.12 16.79 21.41
N GLN A 710 -15.50 18.04 21.21
CA GLN A 710 -16.67 18.45 20.47
C GLN A 710 -16.32 19.58 19.53
N VAL A 711 -16.89 19.54 18.32
CA VAL A 711 -16.78 20.61 17.33
C VAL A 711 -18.18 20.92 16.80
N ALA A 712 -18.49 22.22 16.64
CA ALA A 712 -19.74 22.65 16.05
C ALA A 712 -19.50 23.78 15.04
N TRP A 713 -20.01 23.63 13.84
CA TRP A 713 -20.06 24.67 12.82
C TRP A 713 -21.47 25.20 12.69
N THR A 714 -21.61 26.54 12.65
CA THR A 714 -22.85 27.21 12.33
C THR A 714 -22.64 28.04 11.04
N PHE A 715 -23.55 27.90 10.06
CA PHE A 715 -23.45 28.57 8.77
C PHE A 715 -24.84 28.77 8.15
N ARG A 716 -24.96 29.58 7.10
CA ARG A 716 -26.21 29.79 6.36
C ARG A 716 -26.12 29.15 4.97
N ALA A 717 -27.13 28.37 4.61
CA ALA A 717 -27.28 27.77 3.29
C ALA A 717 -28.75 27.54 2.93
N GLY A 718 -29.04 27.33 1.65
CA GLY A 718 -30.38 27.08 1.10
C GLY A 718 -30.85 28.23 0.20
N GLY A 719 -31.90 27.95 -0.58
CA GLY A 719 -32.39 28.88 -1.61
C GLY A 719 -31.64 28.85 -2.93
N GLU A 720 -30.56 28.04 -3.01
CA GLU A 720 -29.77 27.87 -4.22
C GLU A 720 -30.23 26.62 -4.96
N THR A 721 -30.50 26.77 -6.26
CA THR A 721 -30.94 25.69 -7.16
C THR A 721 -29.93 25.42 -8.28
N GLU A 722 -28.75 26.05 -8.19
CA GLU A 722 -27.72 25.90 -9.22
C GLU A 722 -27.23 24.44 -9.27
N PRO A 723 -27.08 23.88 -10.48
CA PRO A 723 -26.55 22.51 -10.63
C PRO A 723 -25.05 22.42 -10.35
N ALA A 724 -24.33 23.54 -10.45
CA ALA A 724 -22.90 23.56 -10.15
C ALA A 724 -22.65 23.50 -8.63
N PRO A 725 -21.62 22.75 -8.17
CA PRO A 725 -21.27 22.70 -6.76
C PRO A 725 -20.81 24.05 -6.24
N THR A 726 -21.41 24.51 -5.15
CA THR A 726 -21.08 25.79 -4.48
C THR A 726 -20.64 25.54 -3.05
N ALA A 727 -19.43 26.00 -2.71
CA ALA A 727 -18.86 25.81 -1.39
C ALA A 727 -19.67 26.52 -0.28
N LEU A 728 -19.85 25.85 0.85
CA LEU A 728 -20.56 26.41 2.00
C LEU A 728 -19.71 27.48 2.73
N PRO A 729 -20.34 28.54 3.29
CA PRO A 729 -19.63 29.60 4.03
C PRO A 729 -19.26 29.13 5.45
N MET A 730 -18.67 27.95 5.58
CA MET A 730 -18.23 27.39 6.86
C MET A 730 -16.91 28.03 7.28
N VAL A 731 -16.83 28.41 8.56
CA VAL A 731 -15.64 28.95 9.22
C VAL A 731 -14.91 27.82 9.92
N ASP A 732 -13.61 27.73 9.77
CA ASP A 732 -12.76 26.85 10.56
C ASP A 732 -11.50 27.58 11.07
N ALA A 733 -10.71 26.91 11.89
CA ALA A 733 -9.48 27.47 12.42
C ALA A 733 -8.40 26.39 12.57
N ARG A 734 -7.22 26.63 11.96
CA ARG A 734 -6.02 25.87 12.24
C ARG A 734 -5.52 26.22 13.65
N ILE A 735 -5.20 25.21 14.44
CA ILE A 735 -4.68 25.37 15.81
C ILE A 735 -3.30 24.74 15.87
N GLY A 736 -2.26 25.58 16.02
CA GLY A 736 -0.91 25.08 16.29
C GLY A 736 -0.69 24.98 17.80
N LEU A 737 -0.24 23.84 18.26
CA LEU A 737 0.03 23.56 19.68
C LEU A 737 1.50 23.88 20.04
N PRO A 738 1.79 24.20 21.31
CA PRO A 738 3.15 24.50 21.75
C PRO A 738 3.98 23.23 22.02
N VAL A 739 4.04 22.36 21.05
CA VAL A 739 4.79 21.09 21.09
C VAL A 739 5.80 21.01 19.95
N GLY A 740 6.86 20.25 20.12
CA GLY A 740 7.83 19.93 19.08
C GLY A 740 7.39 18.79 18.20
N LEU A 741 8.24 18.44 17.25
CA LEU A 741 8.03 17.32 16.33
C LEU A 741 7.87 15.97 17.07
N ASP A 742 8.57 15.81 18.17
CA ASP A 742 8.52 14.65 19.08
C ASP A 742 7.30 14.65 20.02
N GLY A 743 6.41 15.64 19.93
CA GLY A 743 5.26 15.82 20.83
C GLY A 743 5.63 16.44 22.19
N ALA A 744 6.91 16.67 22.46
CA ALA A 744 7.34 17.29 23.72
C ALA A 744 6.97 18.78 23.77
N PRO A 745 6.60 19.33 24.95
CA PRO A 745 6.26 20.73 25.07
C PRO A 745 7.46 21.64 24.80
N THR A 746 7.25 22.66 23.98
CA THR A 746 8.29 23.66 23.67
C THR A 746 8.40 24.73 24.72
N HIS A 747 9.61 25.02 25.13
CA HIS A 747 9.88 26.10 26.09
C HIS A 747 9.48 27.46 25.49
N ARG A 748 8.50 28.18 26.07
CA ARG A 748 7.93 29.44 25.56
C ARG A 748 7.07 29.28 24.28
N GLY A 749 6.59 28.07 23.95
CA GLY A 749 5.68 27.88 22.85
C GLY A 749 4.39 28.69 22.98
N ALA A 750 3.77 29.00 21.88
CA ALA A 750 2.49 29.69 21.81
C ALA A 750 1.46 28.80 21.11
N VAL A 751 0.21 28.87 21.58
CA VAL A 751 -0.92 28.37 20.77
C VAL A 751 -1.14 29.38 19.65
N THR A 752 -1.14 28.92 18.41
CA THR A 752 -1.46 29.73 17.24
C THR A 752 -2.84 29.37 16.72
N ILE A 753 -3.58 30.34 16.19
CA ILE A 753 -4.93 30.17 15.66
C ILE A 753 -4.99 30.94 14.35
N GLU A 754 -5.26 30.24 13.26
CA GLU A 754 -5.42 30.79 11.91
C GLU A 754 -6.84 30.52 11.43
N PRO A 755 -7.76 31.49 11.58
CA PRO A 755 -9.13 31.34 11.06
C PRO A 755 -9.19 31.47 9.54
N TRP A 756 -10.07 30.64 8.92
CA TRP A 756 -10.28 30.64 7.49
C TRP A 756 -11.72 30.24 7.14
N ARG A 757 -12.10 30.37 5.83
CA ARG A 757 -13.42 29.99 5.33
C ARG A 757 -13.29 28.99 4.19
N LEU A 758 -14.18 28.01 4.18
CA LEU A 758 -14.22 26.93 3.19
C LEU A 758 -14.51 27.43 1.77
N ASP A 759 -15.33 28.45 1.63
CA ASP A 759 -15.70 29.08 0.35
C ASP A 759 -14.59 29.97 -0.25
N GLY A 760 -13.40 30.01 0.36
CA GLY A 760 -12.27 30.82 -0.10
C GLY A 760 -12.42 32.33 0.11
N VAL A 761 -13.56 32.80 0.62
CA VAL A 761 -13.76 34.22 0.91
C VAL A 761 -12.88 34.61 2.10
N PRO A 762 -12.11 35.71 2.02
CA PRO A 762 -11.28 36.15 3.15
C PRO A 762 -12.10 36.38 4.42
N ILE A 763 -11.76 35.67 5.49
CA ILE A 763 -12.50 35.76 6.76
C ILE A 763 -12.40 37.14 7.38
N ARG A 764 -13.53 37.63 7.91
CA ARG A 764 -13.61 38.88 8.67
C ARG A 764 -14.04 38.55 10.11
N VAL A 765 -13.06 38.20 10.95
CA VAL A 765 -13.34 37.80 12.34
C VAL A 765 -14.05 38.93 13.09
N ASP A 766 -15.26 38.62 13.58
CA ASP A 766 -16.04 39.48 14.47
C ASP A 766 -15.69 39.22 15.94
N ALA A 767 -15.63 37.96 16.32
CA ALA A 767 -15.26 37.54 17.67
C ALA A 767 -14.35 36.29 17.64
N ILE A 768 -13.36 36.28 18.55
CA ILE A 768 -12.52 35.10 18.79
C ILE A 768 -12.20 35.01 20.29
N SER A 769 -12.31 33.81 20.84
CA SER A 769 -11.91 33.50 22.23
C SER A 769 -11.18 32.19 22.31
N LEU A 770 -10.20 32.11 23.21
CA LEU A 770 -9.51 30.88 23.61
C LEU A 770 -9.53 30.78 25.12
N ASP A 771 -10.02 29.68 25.65
CA ASP A 771 -9.93 29.30 27.05
C ASP A 771 -9.05 28.06 27.18
N VAL A 772 -8.34 27.91 28.29
CA VAL A 772 -7.54 26.74 28.63
C VAL A 772 -7.99 26.17 29.98
N SER A 773 -7.86 24.84 30.11
CA SER A 773 -8.11 24.12 31.35
C SER A 773 -6.93 23.18 31.65
N THR A 774 -6.55 23.06 32.92
CA THR A 774 -5.54 22.11 33.41
C THR A 774 -6.13 21.07 34.37
N ASP A 775 -7.46 21.02 34.50
CA ASP A 775 -8.24 20.12 35.35
C ASP A 775 -9.30 19.33 34.57
N ALA A 776 -8.94 18.89 33.35
CA ALA A 776 -9.77 18.12 32.44
C ALA A 776 -11.10 18.80 32.04
N GLY A 777 -11.15 20.12 32.02
CA GLY A 777 -12.32 20.91 31.66
C GLY A 777 -13.25 21.28 32.79
N ALA A 778 -12.89 21.00 34.06
CA ALA A 778 -13.68 21.38 35.22
C ALA A 778 -13.70 22.91 35.38
N THR A 779 -12.58 23.60 35.17
CA THR A 779 -12.49 25.05 35.17
C THR A 779 -11.77 25.55 33.92
N TRP A 780 -12.18 26.73 33.44
CA TRP A 780 -11.67 27.32 32.21
C TRP A 780 -11.14 28.73 32.47
N GLN A 781 -9.98 29.03 31.90
CA GLN A 781 -9.34 30.35 32.01
C GLN A 781 -9.18 30.99 30.64
N GLY A 782 -9.84 32.11 30.41
CA GLY A 782 -9.75 32.92 29.21
C GLY A 782 -8.31 33.41 28.93
N GLN A 783 -7.83 33.28 27.72
CA GLN A 783 -6.50 33.65 27.31
C GLN A 783 -6.52 34.96 26.52
N ARG A 784 -5.52 35.79 26.71
CA ARG A 784 -5.31 36.98 25.92
C ARG A 784 -4.76 36.59 24.54
N LEU A 785 -5.51 36.87 23.49
CA LEU A 785 -5.10 36.70 22.11
C LEU A 785 -4.40 37.96 21.59
N LEU A 786 -3.27 37.78 20.94
CA LEU A 786 -2.52 38.81 20.24
C LEU A 786 -2.64 38.55 18.74
N ARG A 787 -2.99 39.59 17.96
CA ARG A 787 -3.05 39.47 16.50
C ARG A 787 -1.64 39.30 15.95
N SER A 788 -1.44 38.34 15.05
CA SER A 788 -0.23 38.09 14.28
C SER A 788 -0.48 38.37 12.81
N ARG A 789 0.52 38.13 11.95
CA ARG A 789 0.38 38.28 10.51
C ARG A 789 -0.69 37.33 9.96
N ASP A 790 -0.65 36.08 10.41
CA ASP A 790 -1.44 34.96 9.85
C ASP A 790 -2.60 34.53 10.76
N GLY A 791 -2.97 35.34 11.76
CA GLY A 791 -4.08 35.04 12.68
C GLY A 791 -3.86 35.58 14.10
N TYR A 792 -3.91 34.67 15.08
CA TYR A 792 -3.84 35.05 16.51
C TYR A 792 -2.89 34.12 17.26
N THR A 793 -2.27 34.64 18.32
CA THR A 793 -1.42 33.85 19.20
C THR A 793 -1.78 34.05 20.66
N ALA A 794 -1.67 32.98 21.47
CA ALA A 794 -1.78 33.04 22.92
C ALA A 794 -0.57 32.32 23.56
N ARG A 795 -0.15 32.81 24.73
CA ARG A 795 0.87 32.17 25.57
C ARG A 795 0.28 31.87 26.92
N PRO A 796 -0.40 30.73 27.09
CA PRO A 796 -1.05 30.38 28.33
C PRO A 796 -0.02 30.30 29.47
N ARG A 797 -0.33 30.94 30.57
CA ARG A 797 0.44 30.79 31.82
C ARG A 797 -0.14 29.64 32.61
N LEU A 798 0.40 28.46 32.35
CA LEU A 798 -0.09 27.22 32.94
C LEU A 798 0.72 26.89 34.21
N HIS A 799 0.07 26.34 35.23
CA HIS A 799 0.67 25.89 36.47
C HIS A 799 0.49 24.36 36.62
N GLY A 800 1.51 23.66 37.15
CA GLY A 800 1.50 22.21 37.34
C GLY A 800 1.88 21.45 36.04
N ASP A 801 2.15 20.18 36.14
CA ASP A 801 2.42 19.25 35.06
C ASP A 801 1.15 18.45 34.73
N GLY A 802 0.89 18.16 33.48
CA GLY A 802 -0.27 17.36 33.11
C GLY A 802 -0.96 17.80 31.79
N PRO A 803 -2.11 17.18 31.51
CA PRO A 803 -2.82 17.45 30.27
C PRO A 803 -3.47 18.84 30.29
N VAL A 804 -3.43 19.50 29.14
CA VAL A 804 -4.06 20.80 28.90
C VAL A 804 -5.20 20.61 27.89
N SER A 805 -6.38 21.09 28.27
CA SER A 805 -7.56 21.15 27.39
C SER A 805 -7.78 22.58 26.88
N ILE A 806 -8.33 22.72 25.68
CA ILE A 806 -8.62 24.02 25.09
C ILE A 806 -10.08 24.13 24.65
N ARG A 807 -10.61 25.35 24.66
CA ARG A 807 -11.88 25.71 24.07
C ARG A 807 -11.70 26.95 23.20
N LEU A 808 -11.99 26.81 21.92
CA LEU A 808 -11.88 27.85 20.90
C LEU A 808 -13.26 28.19 20.36
N ARG A 809 -13.52 29.48 20.17
CA ARG A 809 -14.65 29.96 19.39
C ARG A 809 -14.18 31.03 18.41
N VAL A 810 -14.60 30.93 17.16
CA VAL A 810 -14.38 31.92 16.11
C VAL A 810 -15.72 32.21 15.46
N THR A 811 -16.06 33.49 15.30
CA THR A 811 -17.25 33.97 14.60
C THR A 811 -16.84 35.00 13.57
N ASP A 812 -17.34 34.90 12.36
CA ASP A 812 -17.14 35.92 11.35
C ASP A 812 -18.31 36.94 11.33
N ARG A 813 -18.16 38.01 10.55
CA ARG A 813 -19.18 39.07 10.47
C ARG A 813 -20.50 38.64 9.84
N ASP A 814 -20.49 37.55 9.06
CA ASP A 814 -21.67 37.02 8.40
C ASP A 814 -22.45 36.08 9.36
N GLY A 815 -21.94 35.86 10.56
CA GLY A 815 -22.53 35.03 11.60
C GLY A 815 -22.15 33.56 11.52
N SER A 816 -21.34 33.16 10.54
CA SER A 816 -20.77 31.82 10.52
C SER A 816 -19.76 31.63 11.63
N SER A 817 -19.73 30.45 12.25
CA SER A 817 -18.86 30.22 13.38
C SER A 817 -18.39 28.77 13.51
N VAL A 818 -17.25 28.57 14.19
CA VAL A 818 -16.78 27.31 14.69
C VAL A 818 -16.56 27.39 16.20
N GLU A 819 -17.03 26.36 16.92
CA GLU A 819 -16.82 26.17 18.35
C GLU A 819 -16.13 24.82 18.56
N ARG A 820 -15.01 24.77 19.27
CA ARG A 820 -14.26 23.55 19.57
C ARG A 820 -13.96 23.43 21.05
N THR A 821 -14.18 22.25 21.61
CA THR A 821 -13.65 21.85 22.92
C THR A 821 -12.79 20.61 22.69
N ILE A 822 -11.53 20.65 23.10
CA ILE A 822 -10.55 19.58 22.92
C ILE A 822 -9.98 19.23 24.28
N HIS A 823 -10.26 18.02 24.74
CA HIS A 823 -9.72 17.53 26.00
C HIS A 823 -8.34 16.91 25.75
N HIS A 824 -7.39 17.19 26.66
CA HIS A 824 -6.02 16.71 26.55
C HIS A 824 -5.36 17.08 25.21
N ALA A 825 -5.47 18.34 24.79
CA ALA A 825 -4.89 18.82 23.54
C ALA A 825 -3.36 18.61 23.46
N TRP A 826 -2.66 18.76 24.60
CA TRP A 826 -1.24 18.39 24.76
C TRP A 826 -0.91 18.15 26.25
N THR A 827 0.23 17.51 26.52
CA THR A 827 0.80 17.37 27.87
C THR A 827 1.92 18.38 28.06
N ARG A 828 2.05 18.92 29.30
CA ARG A 828 3.13 19.86 29.69
C ARG A 828 4.32 19.10 30.24
#